data_b37129d3a05c49de1bcd1a23f6f97973
#
_entry.id   b37129d3a05c49de1bcd1a23f6f97973
#
_cell.length_a   1.000
_cell.length_b   1.000
_cell.length_c   1.000
_cell.angle_alpha   90.00
_cell.angle_beta   90.00
_cell.angle_gamma   90.00
#
_symmetry.space_group_name_H-M   'P 1'
#
loop_
_entity.id
_entity.type
_entity.pdbx_description
1 polymer ?
#
loop_
_entity_poly.entity_id
_entity_poly.type
_entity_poly.pdbx_seq_one_letter_code
_entity_poly.pdbx_strand_id
1 'polypeptide(L)'
;MDKKPYDPSEIEQRLYQEWEDSGLFTPDDGSESYSLAIPPPNVTGTLHMGHGFQNAIMDCLIRYYRMSGKNTLWQVGTDHAGIATEMVVERRLNAEGKSKNDIGREAFEKEVWNWKKYSGNKITSQLRRLGSSLDWSTERFTLDDEYQHAVLSAFIQLFEEGLIYQGKRLVNWDPVLETSLSDLEVINKDLTIKIWEIKYQLEGTDEFVTIATTRPETLFGDMALAVNPDDKRFAHLVGQNAEIPLCDRVIPIVADDYVDPEFGTGVVKITPGHDFNDYELGKRHGLHLNESLQCHVGDESAFSPISILNKAVEIIGVAPKKFHGMDRFEARKLLLKDLEKEKFLVSEKEYESTLPYGDRSDQILEPLLTDQWYVDAKTLAKPAIEAVKSKEIQFVHANWEKTYFQWMNNIQDWCISRQLWWGHRIPIWYDESNTPYAGFSEKDVRDKHNLKGALRQEDDVLDTWFSSSLWTFATMGWPKKNEKLNLFHPTTTLVTGFDIIFFWVARMIMMTKHFMKEVPFKEVYITGLIKDENGQKMSKSKGNILDPIDLIDGVSLDELLAKRTEGMMQPQLKEKIIKQTKKQFPEGIESYGTDALRYTFYSLASPGRDINFDIGRIKGYRNFCNKIWNAFRFIEMQVTNHSYQPGESSGNILSDWMGSKIHQTAENCQTHIKQYRFDLASAEIYELVWSNFCDWYIEFNKVAIQNSEDANQTNNLIGNLITNFYSILELLHPFMPFITEELSSKLANLAKVEKLGFMVESGFAHSRASNKKTEQQLDEIISIISALRAIRAENQNIKNEILNLIISNDLNSEMQSVISKNEAMIAGIAKLDGIEFSDKIPAEAIEKTMDGYKLIIPLEGLIDPEEEMMRLQKELADVENDLKIINSKLANEQFTSKAPPAVVEKEKAKVLDAESKKALLEKSIAKLQP
;
A
#
# COMPACT_ATOMS: atom_id res chain seq x y z
N MET A 1 20.55 16.43 -34.57
CA MET A 1 20.40 15.40 -33.53
C MET A 1 20.50 16.05 -32.17
N ASP A 2 19.41 16.08 -31.45
CA ASP A 2 19.40 16.60 -30.08
C ASP A 2 20.19 15.65 -29.19
N LYS A 3 21.32 16.10 -28.62
CA LYS A 3 22.19 15.26 -27.79
C LYS A 3 21.71 15.15 -26.33
N LYS A 4 20.51 15.69 -26.01
CA LYS A 4 20.00 15.73 -24.65
C LYS A 4 19.66 14.30 -24.16
N PRO A 5 20.02 13.96 -22.91
CA PRO A 5 19.51 12.75 -22.24
C PRO A 5 17.99 12.86 -22.07
N TYR A 6 17.35 11.76 -21.69
CA TYR A 6 15.95 11.78 -21.29
C TYR A 6 15.72 12.73 -20.12
N ASP A 7 14.86 13.70 -20.30
CA ASP A 7 14.45 14.67 -19.25
C ASP A 7 12.94 14.61 -19.03
N PRO A 8 12.48 13.94 -17.98
CA PRO A 8 11.06 13.80 -17.69
C PRO A 8 10.36 15.14 -17.42
N SER A 9 11.08 16.15 -16.90
CA SER A 9 10.50 17.45 -16.54
C SER A 9 9.99 18.25 -17.76
N GLU A 10 10.61 18.07 -18.93
CA GLU A 10 10.21 18.71 -20.19
C GLU A 10 9.01 18.01 -20.85
N ILE A 11 8.70 16.77 -20.47
CA ILE A 11 7.78 15.87 -21.18
C ILE A 11 6.49 15.65 -20.39
N GLU A 12 6.59 15.26 -19.12
CA GLU A 12 5.49 14.65 -18.38
C GLU A 12 4.30 15.57 -18.14
N GLN A 13 4.55 16.83 -17.76
CA GLN A 13 3.47 17.78 -17.49
C GLN A 13 2.73 18.18 -18.79
N ARG A 14 3.48 18.36 -19.89
CA ARG A 14 2.91 18.67 -21.20
C ARG A 14 2.01 17.53 -21.69
N LEU A 15 2.49 16.31 -21.66
CA LEU A 15 1.72 15.15 -22.12
C LEU A 15 0.47 14.94 -21.27
N TYR A 16 0.56 15.12 -19.95
CA TYR A 16 -0.61 14.96 -19.09
C TYR A 16 -1.71 15.99 -19.44
N GLN A 17 -1.32 17.24 -19.70
CA GLN A 17 -2.25 18.28 -20.11
C GLN A 17 -2.88 17.96 -21.47
N GLU A 18 -2.09 17.45 -22.43
CA GLU A 18 -2.60 17.02 -23.75
C GLU A 18 -3.64 15.89 -23.61
N TRP A 19 -3.40 14.91 -22.73
CA TRP A 19 -4.35 13.81 -22.46
C TRP A 19 -5.64 14.33 -21.82
N GLU A 20 -5.54 15.21 -20.82
CA GLU A 20 -6.71 15.77 -20.13
C GLU A 20 -7.55 16.65 -21.08
N ASP A 21 -6.92 17.54 -21.84
CA ASP A 21 -7.59 18.43 -22.80
C ASP A 21 -8.29 17.67 -23.94
N SER A 22 -7.74 16.52 -24.32
CA SER A 22 -8.35 15.66 -25.35
C SER A 22 -9.55 14.83 -24.86
N GLY A 23 -9.80 14.78 -23.55
CA GLY A 23 -10.82 13.93 -22.97
C GLY A 23 -10.47 12.43 -23.00
N LEU A 24 -9.21 12.06 -23.16
CA LEU A 24 -8.73 10.68 -23.31
C LEU A 24 -9.16 9.72 -22.20
N PHE A 25 -9.38 10.26 -21.01
CA PHE A 25 -9.71 9.45 -19.82
C PHE A 25 -11.21 9.24 -19.61
N THR A 26 -12.04 9.93 -20.40
CA THR A 26 -13.50 9.75 -20.37
C THR A 26 -13.88 8.41 -20.97
N PRO A 27 -14.89 7.73 -20.42
CA PRO A 27 -15.44 6.50 -21.00
C PRO A 27 -15.93 6.74 -22.44
N ASP A 28 -15.84 5.73 -23.28
CA ASP A 28 -16.39 5.69 -24.63
C ASP A 28 -17.80 5.04 -24.66
N ASP A 29 -18.34 4.76 -25.85
CA ASP A 29 -19.65 4.12 -26.05
C ASP A 29 -19.57 2.58 -26.10
N GLY A 30 -18.43 1.97 -25.72
CA GLY A 30 -18.23 0.52 -25.79
C GLY A 30 -19.11 -0.25 -24.82
N SER A 31 -19.57 -1.43 -25.25
CA SER A 31 -20.50 -2.26 -24.47
C SER A 31 -19.86 -3.07 -23.34
N GLU A 32 -18.58 -3.43 -23.47
CA GLU A 32 -17.85 -4.15 -22.42
C GLU A 32 -17.10 -3.17 -21.51
N SER A 33 -17.56 -3.06 -20.28
CA SER A 33 -16.99 -2.12 -19.31
C SER A 33 -15.90 -2.73 -18.42
N TYR A 34 -14.98 -1.88 -17.98
CA TYR A 34 -14.07 -2.13 -16.86
C TYR A 34 -14.04 -0.88 -15.98
N SER A 35 -14.35 -1.01 -14.70
CA SER A 35 -14.45 0.14 -13.81
C SER A 35 -13.73 -0.08 -12.49
N LEU A 36 -13.12 0.99 -12.02
CA LEU A 36 -12.48 1.13 -10.72
C LEU A 36 -13.00 2.39 -10.02
N ALA A 37 -13.10 2.33 -8.70
CA ALA A 37 -13.26 3.51 -7.86
C ALA A 37 -11.99 3.74 -7.05
N ILE A 38 -11.45 4.97 -7.10
CA ILE A 38 -10.30 5.32 -6.26
C ILE A 38 -10.72 5.24 -4.79
N PRO A 39 -9.91 4.68 -3.86
CA PRO A 39 -10.08 4.97 -2.46
C PRO A 39 -9.95 6.48 -2.25
N PRO A 40 -11.04 7.20 -1.89
CA PRO A 40 -11.02 8.66 -1.92
C PRO A 40 -10.05 9.21 -0.88
N PRO A 41 -8.98 9.93 -1.29
CA PRO A 41 -8.03 10.48 -0.33
C PRO A 41 -8.70 11.51 0.58
N ASN A 42 -8.34 11.46 1.86
CA ASN A 42 -8.79 12.41 2.87
C ASN A 42 -8.22 13.81 2.60
N VAL A 43 -9.05 14.86 2.67
CA VAL A 43 -8.60 16.25 2.48
C VAL A 43 -7.82 16.80 3.70
N THR A 44 -6.93 15.99 4.27
CA THR A 44 -6.14 16.31 5.46
C THR A 44 -4.71 16.77 5.18
N GLY A 45 -4.30 16.77 3.90
CA GLY A 45 -2.94 17.18 3.50
C GLY A 45 -2.55 16.71 2.13
N THR A 46 -1.41 16.02 2.03
CA THR A 46 -0.80 15.54 0.79
C THR A 46 -0.85 14.02 0.71
N LEU A 47 -0.78 13.49 -0.52
CA LEU A 47 -0.60 12.07 -0.76
C LEU A 47 0.78 11.61 -0.24
N HIS A 48 0.87 10.34 0.10
CA HIS A 48 2.11 9.67 0.50
C HIS A 48 2.38 8.47 -0.42
N MET A 49 3.53 7.80 -0.23
CA MET A 49 3.98 6.68 -1.08
C MET A 49 2.95 5.56 -1.23
N GLY A 50 2.17 5.27 -0.18
CA GLY A 50 1.11 4.26 -0.24
C GLY A 50 0.02 4.61 -1.26
N HIS A 51 -0.39 5.88 -1.32
CA HIS A 51 -1.32 6.37 -2.33
C HIS A 51 -0.71 6.26 -3.73
N GLY A 52 0.56 6.69 -3.91
CA GLY A 52 1.26 6.59 -5.19
C GLY A 52 1.33 5.16 -5.71
N PHE A 53 1.60 4.19 -4.82
CA PHE A 53 1.64 2.78 -5.15
C PHE A 53 0.29 2.22 -5.60
N GLN A 54 -0.76 2.48 -4.82
CA GLN A 54 -2.12 2.03 -5.17
C GLN A 54 -2.59 2.67 -6.48
N ASN A 55 -2.34 3.96 -6.67
CA ASN A 55 -2.68 4.65 -7.91
C ASN A 55 -1.92 4.09 -9.13
N ALA A 56 -0.63 3.77 -9.00
CA ALA A 56 0.12 3.13 -10.08
C ALA A 56 -0.52 1.81 -10.50
N ILE A 57 -0.91 0.95 -9.53
CA ILE A 57 -1.58 -0.33 -9.81
C ILE A 57 -2.92 -0.12 -10.52
N MET A 58 -3.75 0.78 -10.01
CA MET A 58 -5.05 1.09 -10.61
C MET A 58 -4.89 1.64 -12.03
N ASP A 59 -3.95 2.55 -12.24
CA ASP A 59 -3.68 3.14 -13.54
C ASP A 59 -3.18 2.11 -14.56
N CYS A 60 -2.32 1.18 -14.15
CA CYS A 60 -1.89 0.07 -15.00
C CYS A 60 -3.08 -0.79 -15.47
N LEU A 61 -4.00 -1.12 -14.56
CA LEU A 61 -5.22 -1.86 -14.88
C LEU A 61 -6.10 -1.08 -15.87
N ILE A 62 -6.37 0.19 -15.59
CA ILE A 62 -7.19 1.04 -16.47
C ILE A 62 -6.58 1.15 -17.87
N ARG A 63 -5.27 1.46 -17.98
CA ARG A 63 -4.60 1.56 -19.27
C ARG A 63 -4.58 0.23 -20.01
N TYR A 64 -4.27 -0.87 -19.33
CA TYR A 64 -4.28 -2.20 -19.91
C TYR A 64 -5.66 -2.58 -20.47
N TYR A 65 -6.73 -2.37 -19.70
CA TYR A 65 -8.08 -2.74 -20.15
C TYR A 65 -8.58 -1.80 -21.24
N ARG A 66 -8.23 -0.51 -21.22
CA ARG A 66 -8.52 0.42 -22.31
C ARG A 66 -7.80 0.01 -23.60
N MET A 67 -6.51 -0.29 -23.53
CA MET A 67 -5.75 -0.85 -24.66
C MET A 67 -6.29 -2.21 -25.13
N SER A 68 -6.98 -2.95 -24.29
CA SER A 68 -7.67 -4.20 -24.65
C SER A 68 -9.06 -3.97 -25.22
N GLY A 69 -9.47 -2.72 -25.49
CA GLY A 69 -10.74 -2.35 -26.11
C GLY A 69 -11.95 -2.33 -25.17
N LYS A 70 -11.72 -2.25 -23.85
CA LYS A 70 -12.81 -2.09 -22.87
C LYS A 70 -13.16 -0.62 -22.70
N ASN A 71 -14.45 -0.34 -22.54
CA ASN A 71 -14.93 0.96 -22.08
C ASN A 71 -14.57 1.11 -20.60
N THR A 72 -13.63 2.01 -20.27
CA THR A 72 -13.07 2.11 -18.93
C THR A 72 -13.53 3.34 -18.18
N LEU A 73 -13.90 3.16 -16.90
CA LEU A 73 -14.14 4.24 -15.95
C LEU A 73 -13.23 4.10 -14.74
N TRP A 74 -12.41 5.09 -14.48
CA TRP A 74 -11.75 5.25 -13.19
C TRP A 74 -12.35 6.43 -12.43
N GLN A 75 -13.30 6.13 -11.54
CA GLN A 75 -14.01 7.12 -10.76
C GLN A 75 -13.08 7.80 -9.77
N VAL A 76 -13.00 9.13 -9.85
CA VAL A 76 -12.16 9.99 -9.01
C VAL A 76 -12.97 10.71 -7.94
N GLY A 77 -12.31 11.09 -6.84
CA GLY A 77 -12.85 11.99 -5.83
C GLY A 77 -12.04 11.99 -4.55
N THR A 78 -12.54 12.76 -3.57
CA THR A 78 -11.89 12.97 -2.27
C THR A 78 -12.90 12.82 -1.13
N ASP A 79 -12.42 12.41 0.04
CA ASP A 79 -13.23 12.25 1.25
C ASP A 79 -13.10 13.47 2.17
N HIS A 80 -14.21 13.89 2.76
CA HIS A 80 -14.25 15.00 3.71
C HIS A 80 -13.56 14.68 5.04
N ALA A 81 -13.45 13.39 5.40
CA ALA A 81 -12.70 12.90 6.56
C ALA A 81 -13.00 13.63 7.86
N GLY A 82 -14.27 13.59 8.31
CA GLY A 82 -14.83 14.39 9.40
C GLY A 82 -13.88 14.75 10.54
N ILE A 83 -13.54 13.79 11.41
CA ILE A 83 -12.67 13.99 12.57
C ILE A 83 -11.29 14.54 12.15
N ALA A 84 -10.68 13.94 11.13
CA ALA A 84 -9.30 14.26 10.78
C ALA A 84 -9.16 15.66 10.19
N THR A 85 -10.13 16.09 9.36
CA THR A 85 -10.12 17.41 8.74
C THR A 85 -10.46 18.50 9.76
N GLU A 86 -11.49 18.29 10.61
CA GLU A 86 -11.85 19.20 11.70
C GLU A 86 -10.64 19.45 12.60
N MET A 87 -9.96 18.39 13.03
CA MET A 87 -8.77 18.47 13.86
C MET A 87 -7.62 19.27 13.21
N VAL A 88 -7.38 19.12 11.90
CA VAL A 88 -6.34 19.88 11.19
C VAL A 88 -6.65 21.37 11.22
N VAL A 89 -7.90 21.74 10.94
CA VAL A 89 -8.34 23.15 10.90
C VAL A 89 -8.34 23.74 12.32
N GLU A 90 -8.81 22.99 13.32
CA GLU A 90 -8.80 23.43 14.71
C GLU A 90 -7.36 23.70 15.23
N ARG A 91 -6.40 22.84 14.89
CA ARG A 91 -4.99 23.07 15.23
C ARG A 91 -4.44 24.34 14.59
N ARG A 92 -4.83 24.63 13.36
CA ARG A 92 -4.43 25.88 12.70
C ARG A 92 -5.00 27.11 13.39
N LEU A 93 -6.28 27.06 13.76
CA LEU A 93 -6.92 28.14 14.53
C LEU A 93 -6.25 28.32 15.90
N ASN A 94 -5.95 27.22 16.61
CA ASN A 94 -5.27 27.25 17.90
C ASN A 94 -3.87 27.86 17.80
N ALA A 95 -3.15 27.61 16.70
CA ALA A 95 -1.85 28.24 16.43
C ALA A 95 -1.97 29.75 16.19
N GLU A 96 -3.15 30.25 15.78
CA GLU A 96 -3.50 31.67 15.68
C GLU A 96 -4.09 32.24 17.00
N GLY A 97 -4.20 31.43 18.07
CA GLY A 97 -4.78 31.80 19.34
C GLY A 97 -6.31 31.87 19.36
N LYS A 98 -6.98 31.16 18.47
CA LYS A 98 -8.44 31.07 18.37
C LYS A 98 -8.90 29.62 18.56
N SER A 99 -10.04 29.41 19.23
CA SER A 99 -10.71 28.10 19.24
C SER A 99 -11.92 28.07 18.30
N LYS A 100 -12.39 26.88 17.94
CA LYS A 100 -13.62 26.74 17.14
C LYS A 100 -14.83 27.35 17.88
N ASN A 101 -14.87 27.23 19.20
CA ASN A 101 -15.97 27.79 20.03
C ASN A 101 -16.00 29.33 20.04
N ASP A 102 -14.83 29.99 19.90
CA ASP A 102 -14.73 31.45 19.84
C ASP A 102 -15.35 32.03 18.57
N ILE A 103 -15.22 31.29 17.45
CA ILE A 103 -15.69 31.78 16.15
C ILE A 103 -17.11 31.26 15.78
N GLY A 104 -17.55 30.17 16.40
CA GLY A 104 -18.86 29.56 16.16
C GLY A 104 -18.89 28.64 14.92
N ARG A 105 -19.92 27.78 14.83
CA ARG A 105 -20.05 26.69 13.83
C ARG A 105 -19.96 27.18 12.39
N GLU A 106 -20.75 28.20 12.01
CA GLU A 106 -20.80 28.71 10.61
C GLU A 106 -19.42 29.23 10.15
N ALA A 107 -18.73 29.99 11.00
CA ALA A 107 -17.41 30.52 10.67
C ALA A 107 -16.36 29.39 10.62
N PHE A 108 -16.45 28.43 11.52
CA PHE A 108 -15.58 27.26 11.52
C PHE A 108 -15.76 26.40 10.25
N GLU A 109 -16.99 26.08 9.88
CA GLU A 109 -17.28 25.33 8.66
C GLU A 109 -16.72 26.04 7.42
N LYS A 110 -16.79 27.38 7.36
CA LYS A 110 -16.18 28.17 6.27
C LYS A 110 -14.65 28.01 6.24
N GLU A 111 -13.98 27.98 7.39
CA GLU A 111 -12.53 27.73 7.43
C GLU A 111 -12.20 26.30 6.97
N VAL A 112 -13.06 25.32 7.29
CA VAL A 112 -12.87 23.93 6.79
C VAL A 112 -13.08 23.86 5.28
N TRP A 113 -14.05 24.58 4.71
CA TRP A 113 -14.20 24.67 3.25
C TRP A 113 -13.00 25.33 2.56
N ASN A 114 -12.42 26.36 3.17
CA ASN A 114 -11.18 27.00 2.67
C ASN A 114 -10.03 26.00 2.70
N TRP A 115 -9.89 25.22 3.77
CA TRP A 115 -8.90 24.15 3.87
C TRP A 115 -9.14 23.06 2.84
N LYS A 116 -10.37 22.60 2.64
CA LYS A 116 -10.74 21.60 1.63
C LYS A 116 -10.31 22.05 0.23
N LYS A 117 -10.55 23.32 -0.12
CA LYS A 117 -10.13 23.86 -1.41
C LYS A 117 -8.62 23.79 -1.58
N TYR A 118 -7.85 24.15 -0.56
CA TYR A 118 -6.39 24.09 -0.59
C TYR A 118 -5.88 22.64 -0.70
N SER A 119 -6.29 21.78 0.23
CA SER A 119 -5.83 20.37 0.31
C SER A 119 -6.30 19.54 -0.87
N GLY A 120 -7.57 19.69 -1.29
CA GLY A 120 -8.14 18.99 -2.43
C GLY A 120 -7.40 19.32 -3.74
N ASN A 121 -7.16 20.60 -4.01
CA ASN A 121 -6.39 21.00 -5.19
C ASN A 121 -4.98 20.42 -5.19
N LYS A 122 -4.34 20.32 -4.02
CA LYS A 122 -3.00 19.72 -3.90
C LYS A 122 -3.04 18.22 -4.20
N ILE A 123 -4.02 17.50 -3.66
CA ILE A 123 -4.22 16.06 -3.91
C ILE A 123 -4.45 15.79 -5.40
N THR A 124 -5.36 16.52 -6.04
CA THR A 124 -5.67 16.34 -7.47
C THR A 124 -4.49 16.69 -8.36
N SER A 125 -3.70 17.70 -7.99
CA SER A 125 -2.44 18.03 -8.67
C SER A 125 -1.40 16.91 -8.54
N GLN A 126 -1.28 16.29 -7.34
CA GLN A 126 -0.38 15.15 -7.14
C GLN A 126 -0.82 13.91 -7.94
N LEU A 127 -2.13 13.63 -8.03
CA LEU A 127 -2.65 12.54 -8.86
C LEU A 127 -2.34 12.74 -10.34
N ARG A 128 -2.47 13.98 -10.85
CA ARG A 128 -2.05 14.33 -12.22
C ARG A 128 -0.55 14.14 -12.43
N ARG A 129 0.24 14.57 -11.46
CA ARG A 129 1.70 14.43 -11.53
C ARG A 129 2.16 12.96 -11.49
N LEU A 130 1.40 12.07 -10.83
CA LEU A 130 1.59 10.61 -10.84
C LEU A 130 1.19 9.97 -12.18
N GLY A 131 0.60 10.71 -13.10
CA GLY A 131 0.17 10.22 -14.39
C GLY A 131 -1.12 9.39 -14.35
N SER A 132 -1.94 9.57 -13.32
CA SER A 132 -3.18 8.81 -13.13
C SER A 132 -4.22 9.15 -14.20
N SER A 133 -4.70 8.16 -14.95
CA SER A 133 -5.69 8.32 -16.04
C SER A 133 -7.14 8.35 -15.51
N LEU A 134 -7.37 9.23 -14.54
CA LEU A 134 -8.65 9.45 -13.88
C LEU A 134 -9.61 10.25 -14.78
N ASP A 135 -10.89 9.91 -14.77
CA ASP A 135 -11.92 10.71 -15.45
C ASP A 135 -12.29 11.94 -14.58
N TRP A 136 -11.58 13.04 -14.79
CA TRP A 136 -11.77 14.29 -14.05
C TRP A 136 -13.15 14.92 -14.23
N SER A 137 -13.86 14.60 -15.30
CA SER A 137 -15.24 15.07 -15.50
C SER A 137 -16.22 14.50 -14.48
N THR A 138 -15.83 13.41 -13.82
CA THR A 138 -16.64 12.71 -12.82
C THR A 138 -16.14 12.91 -11.39
N GLU A 139 -15.26 13.89 -11.13
CA GLU A 139 -14.74 14.16 -9.80
C GLU A 139 -15.88 14.37 -8.80
N ARG A 140 -15.79 13.66 -7.66
CA ARG A 140 -16.74 13.76 -6.55
C ARG A 140 -16.05 14.14 -5.24
N PHE A 141 -16.79 14.80 -4.41
CA PHE A 141 -16.43 15.06 -3.03
C PHE A 141 -17.54 14.53 -2.13
N THR A 142 -17.20 13.80 -1.07
CA THR A 142 -18.23 13.16 -0.21
C THR A 142 -19.18 14.13 0.48
N LEU A 143 -18.95 15.47 0.40
CA LEU A 143 -19.88 16.52 0.84
C LEU A 143 -20.37 17.41 -0.33
N ASP A 144 -20.22 17.00 -1.61
CA ASP A 144 -20.89 17.72 -2.69
C ASP A 144 -22.42 17.49 -2.64
N ASP A 145 -23.19 18.40 -3.21
CA ASP A 145 -24.65 18.42 -3.09
C ASP A 145 -25.32 17.11 -3.54
N GLU A 146 -24.84 16.52 -4.66
CA GLU A 146 -25.43 15.27 -5.18
C GLU A 146 -25.07 14.09 -4.29
N TYR A 147 -23.80 14.03 -3.85
CA TYR A 147 -23.37 12.97 -2.95
C TYR A 147 -24.02 13.07 -1.57
N GLN A 148 -24.15 14.29 -1.04
CA GLN A 148 -24.86 14.54 0.21
C GLN A 148 -26.32 14.08 0.12
N HIS A 149 -27.00 14.36 -1.01
CA HIS A 149 -28.36 13.89 -1.22
C HIS A 149 -28.44 12.35 -1.17
N ALA A 150 -27.48 11.65 -1.77
CA ALA A 150 -27.40 10.19 -1.69
C ALA A 150 -27.20 9.70 -0.25
N VAL A 151 -26.29 10.32 0.50
CA VAL A 151 -26.04 9.97 1.91
C VAL A 151 -27.26 10.14 2.79
N LEU A 152 -27.96 11.29 2.65
CA LEU A 152 -29.20 11.54 3.39
C LEU A 152 -30.32 10.59 2.98
N SER A 153 -30.43 10.27 1.68
CA SER A 153 -31.40 9.27 1.18
C SER A 153 -31.17 7.89 1.81
N ALA A 154 -29.91 7.46 1.90
CA ALA A 154 -29.55 6.19 2.52
C ALA A 154 -29.91 6.18 4.03
N PHE A 155 -29.61 7.24 4.74
CA PHE A 155 -29.94 7.34 6.17
C PHE A 155 -31.45 7.30 6.38
N ILE A 156 -32.23 8.13 5.66
CA ILE A 156 -33.68 8.22 5.79
C ILE A 156 -34.32 6.86 5.50
N GLN A 157 -33.90 6.18 4.43
CA GLN A 157 -34.42 4.86 4.11
C GLN A 157 -34.13 3.82 5.21
N LEU A 158 -32.91 3.73 5.70
CA LEU A 158 -32.54 2.80 6.78
C LEU A 158 -33.28 3.11 8.09
N PHE A 159 -33.53 4.40 8.40
CA PHE A 159 -34.31 4.80 9.55
C PHE A 159 -35.79 4.38 9.41
N GLU A 160 -36.40 4.59 8.24
CA GLU A 160 -37.79 4.20 7.99
C GLU A 160 -37.97 2.67 7.98
N GLU A 161 -36.94 1.93 7.60
CA GLU A 161 -36.87 0.47 7.69
C GLU A 161 -36.59 -0.06 9.12
N GLY A 162 -36.33 0.82 10.09
CA GLY A 162 -36.00 0.45 11.46
C GLY A 162 -34.60 -0.12 11.65
N LEU A 163 -33.72 0.04 10.65
CA LEU A 163 -32.32 -0.40 10.69
C LEU A 163 -31.36 0.66 11.27
N ILE A 164 -31.83 1.90 11.40
CA ILE A 164 -31.16 2.95 12.17
C ILE A 164 -32.04 3.28 13.38
N TYR A 165 -31.40 3.34 14.54
CA TYR A 165 -32.06 3.63 15.81
C TYR A 165 -31.14 4.41 16.74
N GLN A 166 -31.74 5.14 17.71
CA GLN A 166 -31.01 5.80 18.80
C GLN A 166 -30.95 4.89 20.01
N GLY A 167 -29.78 4.81 20.64
CA GLY A 167 -29.58 3.99 21.82
C GLY A 167 -28.54 4.58 22.78
N LYS A 168 -28.79 4.40 24.07
CA LYS A 168 -27.85 4.79 25.13
C LYS A 168 -26.90 3.62 25.42
N ARG A 169 -25.65 3.73 24.99
CA ARG A 169 -24.64 2.68 25.16
C ARG A 169 -23.28 3.27 25.55
N LEU A 170 -22.38 2.43 26.07
CA LEU A 170 -20.98 2.80 26.20
C LEU A 170 -20.32 2.95 24.83
N VAL A 171 -19.57 4.03 24.67
CA VAL A 171 -18.73 4.30 23.52
C VAL A 171 -17.30 4.62 23.96
N ASN A 172 -16.32 4.41 23.06
CA ASN A 172 -14.99 4.94 23.23
C ASN A 172 -15.02 6.46 23.02
N TRP A 173 -14.99 7.21 24.09
CA TRP A 173 -15.06 8.67 24.06
C TRP A 173 -13.67 9.29 24.09
N ASP A 174 -13.37 10.13 23.11
CA ASP A 174 -12.15 10.93 23.11
C ASP A 174 -12.40 12.26 23.86
N PRO A 175 -11.76 12.47 25.03
CA PRO A 175 -12.04 13.65 25.84
C PRO A 175 -11.46 14.95 25.28
N VAL A 176 -10.52 14.88 24.32
CA VAL A 176 -9.91 16.06 23.68
C VAL A 176 -10.64 16.43 22.40
N LEU A 177 -11.08 15.44 21.62
CA LEU A 177 -11.88 15.68 20.42
C LEU A 177 -13.37 15.81 20.73
N GLU A 178 -13.77 15.50 21.95
CA GLU A 178 -15.16 15.54 22.46
C GLU A 178 -16.14 14.76 21.56
N THR A 179 -15.71 13.60 21.05
CA THR A 179 -16.51 12.76 20.16
C THR A 179 -16.30 11.27 20.43
N SER A 180 -17.28 10.46 20.01
CA SER A 180 -17.16 9.01 20.00
C SER A 180 -16.21 8.53 18.89
N LEU A 181 -15.44 7.48 19.17
CA LEU A 181 -14.55 6.79 18.22
C LEU A 181 -15.03 5.35 18.00
N SER A 182 -14.75 4.83 16.83
CA SER A 182 -14.93 3.40 16.53
C SER A 182 -13.85 2.56 17.25
N ASP A 183 -14.14 1.30 17.59
CA ASP A 183 -13.20 0.40 18.28
C ASP A 183 -11.85 0.23 17.57
N LEU A 184 -11.84 0.35 16.23
CA LEU A 184 -10.62 0.23 15.43
C LEU A 184 -9.79 1.52 15.35
N GLU A 185 -10.32 2.65 15.85
CA GLU A 185 -9.59 3.90 16.04
C GLU A 185 -8.95 3.97 17.44
N VAL A 186 -9.06 2.86 18.21
CA VAL A 186 -8.46 2.70 19.52
C VAL A 186 -7.09 2.04 19.39
N ILE A 187 -6.05 2.70 19.89
CA ILE A 187 -4.70 2.15 19.99
C ILE A 187 -4.44 1.69 21.41
N ASN A 188 -4.26 0.40 21.57
CA ASN A 188 -3.90 -0.16 22.85
C ASN A 188 -2.40 0.00 23.13
N LYS A 189 -2.06 0.58 24.30
CA LYS A 189 -0.67 0.77 24.76
C LYS A 189 -0.43 0.05 26.07
N ASP A 190 0.62 -0.77 26.10
CA ASP A 190 1.07 -1.41 27.32
C ASP A 190 1.88 -0.42 28.18
N LEU A 191 1.44 -0.19 29.40
CA LEU A 191 2.03 0.81 30.31
C LEU A 191 2.08 0.26 31.73
N THR A 192 3.10 0.67 32.48
CA THR A 192 3.14 0.49 33.91
C THR A 192 2.30 1.60 34.58
N ILE A 193 1.22 1.22 35.20
CA ILE A 193 0.29 2.10 35.94
C ILE A 193 0.21 1.67 37.39
N LYS A 194 -0.65 2.29 38.16
CA LYS A 194 -0.91 1.92 39.54
C LYS A 194 -2.22 1.19 39.70
N ILE A 195 -2.26 0.22 40.61
CA ILE A 195 -3.47 -0.46 41.10
C ILE A 195 -3.60 -0.18 42.59
N TRP A 196 -4.81 0.13 43.04
CA TRP A 196 -5.12 0.46 44.42
C TRP A 196 -6.07 -0.56 45.00
N GLU A 197 -5.77 -1.00 46.25
CA GLU A 197 -6.65 -1.83 47.05
C GLU A 197 -7.48 -0.94 47.99
N ILE A 198 -8.81 -1.06 47.90
CA ILE A 198 -9.77 -0.23 48.62
C ILE A 198 -10.78 -1.10 49.39
N LYS A 199 -11.09 -0.71 50.62
CA LYS A 199 -12.07 -1.40 51.49
C LYS A 199 -13.48 -0.86 51.26
N TYR A 200 -14.43 -1.79 51.21
CA TYR A 200 -15.87 -1.55 51.23
C TYR A 200 -16.41 -2.19 52.50
N GLN A 201 -17.17 -1.43 53.32
CA GLN A 201 -17.77 -1.95 54.51
C GLN A 201 -19.03 -2.75 54.15
N LEU A 202 -19.23 -3.92 54.80
CA LEU A 202 -20.46 -4.68 54.63
C LEU A 202 -21.56 -4.01 55.43
N GLU A 203 -22.72 -3.79 54.76
CA GLU A 203 -23.85 -3.06 55.33
C GLU A 203 -24.23 -3.58 56.75
N GLY A 204 -24.29 -2.70 57.72
CA GLY A 204 -24.67 -2.98 59.07
C GLY A 204 -23.67 -3.81 59.90
N THR A 205 -22.43 -3.94 59.45
CA THR A 205 -21.35 -4.68 60.14
C THR A 205 -20.08 -3.85 60.24
N ASP A 206 -19.11 -4.30 61.06
CA ASP A 206 -17.73 -3.75 61.06
C ASP A 206 -16.78 -4.52 60.15
N GLU A 207 -17.30 -5.42 59.31
CA GLU A 207 -16.52 -6.22 58.38
C GLU A 207 -16.32 -5.49 57.05
N PHE A 208 -15.20 -5.78 56.35
CA PHE A 208 -14.80 -5.14 55.09
C PHE A 208 -14.49 -6.18 54.05
N VAL A 209 -14.87 -5.85 52.81
CA VAL A 209 -14.37 -6.56 51.63
C VAL A 209 -13.42 -5.62 50.87
N THR A 210 -12.30 -6.14 50.39
CA THR A 210 -11.28 -5.35 49.70
C THR A 210 -11.34 -5.63 48.19
N ILE A 211 -11.39 -4.59 47.39
CA ILE A 211 -11.30 -4.67 45.93
C ILE A 211 -9.96 -4.12 45.45
N ALA A 212 -9.55 -4.47 44.25
CA ALA A 212 -8.41 -3.88 43.56
C ALA A 212 -8.86 -3.16 42.28
N THR A 213 -8.45 -1.92 42.07
CA THR A 213 -8.85 -1.15 40.90
C THR A 213 -7.72 -0.26 40.39
N THR A 214 -7.65 -0.11 39.07
CA THR A 214 -6.78 0.85 38.37
C THR A 214 -7.48 2.20 38.18
N ARG A 215 -8.79 2.27 38.46
CA ARG A 215 -9.65 3.44 38.20
C ARG A 215 -10.45 3.83 39.46
N PRO A 216 -9.80 4.29 40.52
CA PRO A 216 -10.52 4.65 41.77
C PRO A 216 -11.51 5.79 41.56
N GLU A 217 -11.30 6.73 40.62
CA GLU A 217 -12.21 7.84 40.31
C GLU A 217 -13.63 7.40 39.92
N THR A 218 -13.78 6.18 39.38
CA THR A 218 -15.09 5.66 38.96
C THR A 218 -15.89 5.01 40.10
N LEU A 219 -15.32 4.92 41.31
CA LEU A 219 -15.92 4.28 42.50
C LEU A 219 -17.32 4.77 42.78
N PHE A 220 -17.60 6.08 42.62
CA PHE A 220 -18.92 6.63 42.83
C PHE A 220 -19.98 6.16 41.81
N GLY A 221 -19.56 5.54 40.74
CA GLY A 221 -20.41 4.91 39.71
C GLY A 221 -20.67 3.44 39.92
N ASP A 222 -20.11 2.83 41.00
CA ASP A 222 -20.27 1.40 41.26
C ASP A 222 -21.74 1.05 41.51
N MET A 223 -22.15 -0.08 40.94
CA MET A 223 -23.52 -0.58 41.06
C MET A 223 -23.59 -1.99 41.71
N ALA A 224 -22.46 -2.70 41.78
CA ALA A 224 -22.34 -3.96 42.51
C ALA A 224 -20.88 -4.25 42.84
N LEU A 225 -20.65 -5.18 43.74
CA LEU A 225 -19.41 -5.95 43.81
C LEU A 225 -19.68 -7.36 43.26
N ALA A 226 -18.75 -7.90 42.49
CA ALA A 226 -18.87 -9.26 41.95
C ALA A 226 -17.79 -10.17 42.52
N VAL A 227 -18.16 -11.44 42.79
CA VAL A 227 -17.29 -12.51 43.25
C VAL A 227 -17.52 -13.77 42.43
N ASN A 228 -16.51 -14.59 42.30
CA ASN A 228 -16.69 -15.88 41.64
C ASN A 228 -17.54 -16.82 42.54
N PRO A 229 -18.56 -17.51 42.00
CA PRO A 229 -19.42 -18.40 42.79
C PRO A 229 -18.66 -19.57 43.44
N ASP A 230 -17.56 -20.01 42.87
CA ASP A 230 -16.74 -21.08 43.37
C ASP A 230 -15.64 -20.63 44.36
N ASP A 231 -15.46 -19.32 44.54
CA ASP A 231 -14.48 -18.79 45.49
C ASP A 231 -14.99 -18.89 46.93
N LYS A 232 -14.50 -19.86 47.63
CA LYS A 232 -14.90 -20.14 49.04
C LYS A 232 -14.60 -18.99 50.00
N ARG A 233 -13.71 -18.08 49.66
CA ARG A 233 -13.39 -16.90 50.47
C ARG A 233 -14.56 -15.94 50.54
N PHE A 234 -15.32 -15.81 49.44
CA PHE A 234 -16.32 -14.75 49.27
C PHE A 234 -17.72 -15.25 48.88
N ALA A 235 -17.90 -16.55 48.58
CA ALA A 235 -19.21 -17.11 48.20
C ALA A 235 -20.31 -16.86 49.27
N HIS A 236 -19.94 -16.77 50.53
CA HIS A 236 -20.87 -16.47 51.64
C HIS A 236 -21.36 -15.01 51.68
N LEU A 237 -20.72 -14.09 50.92
CA LEU A 237 -21.10 -12.69 50.83
C LEU A 237 -22.16 -12.43 49.76
N VAL A 238 -22.41 -13.39 48.87
CA VAL A 238 -23.38 -13.25 47.79
C VAL A 238 -24.78 -13.00 48.36
N GLY A 239 -25.43 -11.93 47.84
CA GLY A 239 -26.73 -11.49 48.33
C GLY A 239 -26.67 -10.54 49.51
N GLN A 240 -25.50 -10.26 50.08
CA GLN A 240 -25.28 -9.18 51.04
C GLN A 240 -25.03 -7.87 50.29
N ASN A 241 -25.01 -6.76 51.03
CA ASN A 241 -24.73 -5.44 50.50
C ASN A 241 -23.41 -4.89 51.05
N ALA A 242 -22.81 -3.95 50.31
CA ALA A 242 -21.61 -3.22 50.70
C ALA A 242 -21.82 -1.71 50.53
N GLU A 243 -21.24 -0.89 51.42
CA GLU A 243 -21.28 0.54 51.39
C GLU A 243 -20.13 1.09 50.51
N ILE A 244 -20.46 2.01 49.58
CA ILE A 244 -19.42 2.67 48.77
C ILE A 244 -18.65 3.64 49.66
N PRO A 245 -17.31 3.56 49.76
CA PRO A 245 -16.54 4.47 50.61
C PRO A 245 -16.78 5.95 50.24
N LEU A 246 -16.88 6.80 51.26
CA LEU A 246 -17.07 8.24 51.13
C LEU A 246 -18.39 8.63 50.41
N CYS A 247 -19.36 7.74 50.30
CA CYS A 247 -20.61 7.94 49.59
C CYS A 247 -21.76 7.25 50.37
N ASP A 248 -22.91 7.88 50.44
CA ASP A 248 -24.10 7.33 51.17
C ASP A 248 -24.89 6.32 50.29
N ARG A 249 -24.16 5.49 49.49
CA ARG A 249 -24.79 4.49 48.61
C ARG A 249 -24.41 3.09 49.00
N VAL A 250 -25.37 2.18 48.87
CA VAL A 250 -25.25 0.75 49.14
C VAL A 250 -25.42 0.02 47.81
N ILE A 251 -24.60 -1.01 47.60
CA ILE A 251 -24.57 -1.83 46.40
C ILE A 251 -24.58 -3.34 46.74
N PRO A 252 -25.26 -4.20 45.95
CA PRO A 252 -25.31 -5.63 46.19
C PRO A 252 -23.99 -6.34 45.83
N ILE A 253 -23.75 -7.47 46.50
CA ILE A 253 -22.68 -8.43 46.14
C ILE A 253 -23.30 -9.54 45.29
N VAL A 254 -22.86 -9.69 44.05
CA VAL A 254 -23.39 -10.67 43.10
C VAL A 254 -22.35 -11.76 42.80
N ALA A 255 -22.82 -12.93 42.37
CA ALA A 255 -21.96 -14.00 41.89
C ALA A 255 -21.88 -13.99 40.37
N ASP A 256 -20.68 -14.00 39.78
CA ASP A 256 -20.51 -14.05 38.32
C ASP A 256 -19.22 -14.79 37.97
N ASP A 257 -19.30 -15.74 37.03
CA ASP A 257 -18.17 -16.55 36.55
C ASP A 257 -17.09 -15.74 35.83
N TYR A 258 -17.40 -14.49 35.45
CA TYR A 258 -16.45 -13.54 34.90
C TYR A 258 -15.31 -13.19 35.85
N VAL A 259 -15.53 -13.27 37.16
CA VAL A 259 -14.54 -12.89 38.15
C VAL A 259 -13.47 -14.01 38.29
N ASP A 260 -12.22 -13.64 38.05
CA ASP A 260 -11.07 -14.51 38.27
C ASP A 260 -10.66 -14.44 39.74
N PRO A 261 -10.77 -15.56 40.51
CA PRO A 261 -10.42 -15.61 41.94
C PRO A 261 -8.94 -15.30 42.24
N GLU A 262 -8.06 -15.53 41.27
CA GLU A 262 -6.62 -15.32 41.45
C GLU A 262 -6.20 -13.91 41.05
N PHE A 263 -7.09 -13.12 40.40
CA PHE A 263 -6.79 -11.76 39.96
C PHE A 263 -7.12 -10.74 41.08
N GLY A 264 -6.13 -9.88 41.39
CA GLY A 264 -6.30 -8.83 42.41
C GLY A 264 -6.63 -9.40 43.78
N THR A 265 -7.81 -9.05 44.33
CA THR A 265 -8.31 -9.57 45.61
C THR A 265 -9.30 -10.73 45.42
N GLY A 266 -9.73 -11.04 44.20
CA GLY A 266 -10.82 -11.95 43.88
C GLY A 266 -12.21 -11.33 44.01
N VAL A 267 -12.28 -10.02 44.27
CA VAL A 267 -13.52 -9.24 44.33
C VAL A 267 -13.37 -8.05 43.35
N VAL A 268 -14.34 -7.91 42.47
CA VAL A 268 -14.33 -6.86 41.42
C VAL A 268 -15.47 -5.87 41.66
N LYS A 269 -15.18 -4.59 41.65
CA LYS A 269 -16.20 -3.54 41.60
C LYS A 269 -16.81 -3.47 40.21
N ILE A 270 -18.11 -3.30 40.12
CA ILE A 270 -18.85 -3.26 38.85
C ILE A 270 -19.37 -1.87 38.61
N THR A 271 -18.84 -1.20 37.59
CA THR A 271 -19.14 0.18 37.19
C THR A 271 -19.65 0.24 35.73
N PRO A 272 -20.89 -0.16 35.48
CA PRO A 272 -21.44 -0.35 34.17
C PRO A 272 -21.41 0.89 33.25
N GLY A 273 -21.37 2.09 33.84
CA GLY A 273 -21.29 3.35 33.11
C GLY A 273 -19.88 3.71 32.59
N HIS A 274 -18.81 2.96 32.98
CA HIS A 274 -17.41 3.32 32.73
C HIS A 274 -16.47 2.14 32.39
N ASP A 275 -17.03 0.95 32.18
CA ASP A 275 -16.29 -0.22 31.73
C ASP A 275 -17.18 -1.13 30.89
N PHE A 276 -16.68 -1.62 29.73
CA PHE A 276 -17.45 -2.45 28.80
C PHE A 276 -17.79 -3.83 29.37
N ASN A 277 -16.89 -4.46 30.14
CA ASN A 277 -17.14 -5.75 30.76
C ASN A 277 -18.12 -5.63 31.91
N ASP A 278 -17.98 -4.58 32.72
CA ASP A 278 -18.91 -4.25 33.80
C ASP A 278 -20.29 -3.93 33.25
N TYR A 279 -20.39 -3.32 32.07
CA TYR A 279 -21.65 -3.04 31.38
C TYR A 279 -22.41 -4.34 31.07
N GLU A 280 -21.73 -5.32 30.47
CA GLU A 280 -22.33 -6.61 30.15
C GLU A 280 -22.71 -7.40 31.40
N LEU A 281 -21.86 -7.35 32.44
CA LEU A 281 -22.17 -7.99 33.74
C LEU A 281 -23.37 -7.29 34.37
N GLY A 282 -23.38 -5.97 34.43
CA GLY A 282 -24.50 -5.20 34.98
C GLY A 282 -25.82 -5.49 34.27
N LYS A 283 -25.77 -5.67 32.94
CA LYS A 283 -26.94 -6.03 32.14
C LYS A 283 -27.46 -7.44 32.45
N ARG A 284 -26.59 -8.44 32.57
CA ARG A 284 -26.97 -9.82 32.98
C ARG A 284 -27.66 -9.87 34.34
N HIS A 285 -27.24 -9.02 35.28
CA HIS A 285 -27.79 -8.91 36.60
C HIS A 285 -28.90 -7.87 36.75
N GLY A 286 -29.32 -7.21 35.68
CA GLY A 286 -30.36 -6.18 35.70
C GLY A 286 -30.12 -5.06 36.70
N LEU A 287 -28.84 -4.62 36.85
CA LEU A 287 -28.48 -3.61 37.86
C LEU A 287 -29.15 -2.25 37.55
N HIS A 288 -29.87 -1.73 38.55
CA HIS A 288 -30.60 -0.46 38.46
C HIS A 288 -30.66 0.25 39.81
N LEU A 289 -30.90 1.56 39.79
CA LEU A 289 -31.11 2.35 40.98
C LEU A 289 -32.61 2.47 41.29
N ASN A 290 -32.94 2.42 42.57
CA ASN A 290 -34.27 2.83 43.07
C ASN A 290 -34.34 4.35 43.30
N GLU A 291 -35.49 4.85 43.74
CA GLU A 291 -35.71 6.26 44.05
C GLU A 291 -34.79 6.81 45.15
N SER A 292 -34.25 5.96 46.01
CA SER A 292 -33.31 6.31 47.10
C SER A 292 -31.84 6.21 46.64
N LEU A 293 -31.59 6.06 45.35
CA LEU A 293 -30.25 5.89 44.74
C LEU A 293 -29.47 4.65 45.22
N GLN A 294 -30.16 3.64 45.80
CA GLN A 294 -29.58 2.37 46.16
C GLN A 294 -29.64 1.39 44.97
N CYS A 295 -28.60 0.59 44.76
CA CYS A 295 -28.56 -0.33 43.65
C CYS A 295 -29.25 -1.68 43.99
N HIS A 296 -29.99 -2.20 43.02
CA HIS A 296 -30.72 -3.45 43.10
C HIS A 296 -30.40 -4.35 41.88
N VAL A 297 -30.57 -5.64 42.09
CA VAL A 297 -30.52 -6.67 41.06
C VAL A 297 -31.95 -6.88 40.53
N GLY A 298 -32.08 -7.05 39.22
CA GLY A 298 -33.33 -7.31 38.51
C GLY A 298 -33.16 -8.27 37.34
N ASP A 299 -34.14 -8.28 36.46
CA ASP A 299 -33.96 -8.91 35.16
C ASP A 299 -33.27 -7.95 34.18
N GLU A 300 -32.85 -8.47 33.02
CA GLU A 300 -32.11 -7.69 32.02
C GLU A 300 -32.85 -6.43 31.53
N SER A 301 -34.20 -6.44 31.58
CA SER A 301 -35.04 -5.31 31.18
C SER A 301 -35.01 -4.13 32.17
N ALA A 302 -34.64 -4.42 33.42
CA ALA A 302 -34.52 -3.40 34.47
C ALA A 302 -33.18 -2.65 34.40
N PHE A 303 -32.19 -3.17 33.62
CA PHE A 303 -30.86 -2.60 33.58
C PHE A 303 -30.83 -1.11 33.23
N SER A 304 -30.28 -0.32 34.13
CA SER A 304 -30.17 1.14 33.98
C SER A 304 -28.82 1.62 34.53
N PRO A 305 -27.75 1.58 33.73
CA PRO A 305 -26.44 2.01 34.16
C PRO A 305 -26.37 3.50 34.41
N ILE A 306 -25.50 3.89 35.34
CA ILE A 306 -25.25 5.30 35.67
C ILE A 306 -23.88 5.74 35.21
N SER A 307 -23.78 6.93 34.66
CA SER A 307 -22.52 7.61 34.42
C SER A 307 -22.29 8.70 35.47
N ILE A 308 -21.07 8.76 35.95
CA ILE A 308 -20.60 9.82 36.83
C ILE A 308 -19.67 10.82 36.15
N LEU A 309 -19.52 10.70 34.83
CA LEU A 309 -18.75 11.62 34.00
C LEU A 309 -19.65 12.26 32.95
N ASN A 310 -19.42 13.53 32.67
CA ASN A 310 -20.01 14.24 31.53
C ASN A 310 -19.14 14.07 30.26
N LYS A 311 -19.52 14.70 29.16
CA LYS A 311 -18.76 14.69 27.90
C LYS A 311 -17.37 15.34 28.00
N ALA A 312 -17.17 16.28 28.96
CA ALA A 312 -15.85 16.85 29.26
C ALA A 312 -15.01 15.99 30.24
N VAL A 313 -15.48 14.75 30.53
CA VAL A 313 -14.91 13.81 31.51
C VAL A 313 -14.73 14.38 32.92
N GLU A 314 -15.63 15.28 33.29
CA GLU A 314 -15.72 15.85 34.63
C GLU A 314 -16.73 15.07 35.47
N ILE A 315 -16.46 14.97 36.77
CA ILE A 315 -17.33 14.27 37.73
C ILE A 315 -18.68 14.96 37.87
N ILE A 316 -19.75 14.19 37.77
CA ILE A 316 -21.16 14.64 37.92
C ILE A 316 -22.03 13.60 38.64
N GLY A 317 -23.33 13.84 38.67
CA GLY A 317 -24.38 12.88 39.04
C GLY A 317 -24.41 12.51 40.51
N VAL A 318 -24.37 11.17 40.81
CA VAL A 318 -24.46 10.61 42.15
C VAL A 318 -23.19 10.74 42.99
N ALA A 319 -22.10 11.23 42.40
CA ALA A 319 -20.86 11.47 43.11
C ALA A 319 -21.05 12.58 44.20
N PRO A 320 -20.26 12.59 45.28
CA PRO A 320 -20.32 13.66 46.27
C PRO A 320 -20.03 15.01 45.68
N LYS A 321 -20.78 16.03 46.02
CA LYS A 321 -20.75 17.41 45.45
C LYS A 321 -19.34 18.03 45.40
N LYS A 322 -18.45 17.67 46.36
CA LYS A 322 -17.09 18.22 46.41
C LYS A 322 -16.23 17.81 45.23
N PHE A 323 -16.61 16.78 44.46
CA PHE A 323 -15.90 16.32 43.26
C PHE A 323 -16.53 16.87 41.96
N HIS A 324 -17.73 17.41 42.00
CA HIS A 324 -18.44 17.86 40.79
C HIS A 324 -17.64 18.92 40.03
N GLY A 325 -17.59 18.80 38.71
CA GLY A 325 -16.85 19.70 37.82
C GLY A 325 -15.32 19.48 37.82
N MET A 326 -14.82 18.48 38.53
CA MET A 326 -13.39 18.14 38.47
C MET A 326 -13.11 17.16 37.32
N ASP A 327 -12.00 17.36 36.63
CA ASP A 327 -11.46 16.38 35.72
C ASP A 327 -11.22 15.03 36.42
N ARG A 328 -11.47 13.93 35.74
CA ARG A 328 -11.38 12.56 36.29
C ARG A 328 -10.05 12.27 37.00
N PHE A 329 -8.92 12.75 36.51
CA PHE A 329 -7.60 12.49 37.12
C PHE A 329 -7.33 13.40 38.31
N GLU A 330 -7.85 14.63 38.32
CA GLU A 330 -7.80 15.49 39.47
C GLU A 330 -8.70 14.95 40.59
N ALA A 331 -9.89 14.49 40.24
CA ALA A 331 -10.80 13.82 41.16
C ALA A 331 -10.14 12.55 41.77
N ARG A 332 -9.45 11.75 40.96
CA ARG A 332 -8.67 10.58 41.44
C ARG A 332 -7.68 10.95 42.51
N LYS A 333 -6.88 12.00 42.30
CA LYS A 333 -5.87 12.45 43.29
C LYS A 333 -6.51 12.87 44.59
N LEU A 334 -7.63 13.62 44.56
CA LEU A 334 -8.35 14.02 45.74
C LEU A 334 -8.99 12.83 46.44
N LEU A 335 -9.61 11.94 45.69
CA LEU A 335 -10.28 10.76 46.23
C LEU A 335 -9.29 9.83 46.98
N LEU A 336 -8.15 9.55 46.38
CA LEU A 336 -7.11 8.71 47.01
C LEU A 336 -6.64 9.32 48.34
N LYS A 337 -6.43 10.63 48.40
CA LYS A 337 -6.08 11.32 49.64
C LYS A 337 -7.19 11.21 50.73
N ASP A 338 -8.46 11.29 50.34
CA ASP A 338 -9.56 11.14 51.26
C ASP A 338 -9.72 9.70 51.74
N LEU A 339 -9.57 8.69 50.84
CA LEU A 339 -9.59 7.28 51.19
C LEU A 339 -8.43 6.89 52.15
N GLU A 340 -7.25 7.46 51.96
CA GLU A 340 -6.11 7.29 52.90
C GLU A 340 -6.42 7.87 54.29
N LYS A 341 -6.93 9.08 54.32
CA LYS A 341 -7.31 9.79 55.56
C LYS A 341 -8.34 9.02 56.37
N GLU A 342 -9.39 8.48 55.72
CA GLU A 342 -10.48 7.74 56.35
C GLU A 342 -10.12 6.22 56.46
N LYS A 343 -8.90 5.79 56.11
CA LYS A 343 -8.36 4.42 56.23
C LYS A 343 -9.07 3.36 55.36
N PHE A 344 -9.69 3.79 54.25
CA PHE A 344 -10.26 2.90 53.26
C PHE A 344 -9.21 2.42 52.27
N LEU A 345 -8.12 3.20 52.01
CA LEU A 345 -7.00 2.79 51.13
C LEU A 345 -6.10 1.77 51.87
N VAL A 346 -5.94 0.59 51.27
CA VAL A 346 -5.15 -0.51 51.84
C VAL A 346 -3.73 -0.52 51.32
N SER A 347 -3.59 -0.47 50.01
CA SER A 347 -2.29 -0.52 49.35
C SER A 347 -2.32 0.19 47.97
N GLU A 348 -1.11 0.54 47.51
CA GLU A 348 -0.83 1.02 46.13
C GLU A 348 0.35 0.22 45.59
N LYS A 349 0.21 -0.32 44.39
CA LYS A 349 1.24 -1.15 43.72
C LYS A 349 1.40 -0.76 42.25
N GLU A 350 2.57 -0.96 41.66
CA GLU A 350 2.75 -0.91 40.22
C GLU A 350 2.09 -2.10 39.54
N TYR A 351 1.48 -1.86 38.39
CA TYR A 351 0.74 -2.87 37.64
C TYR A 351 0.90 -2.62 36.14
N GLU A 352 1.24 -3.67 35.38
CA GLU A 352 1.29 -3.62 33.92
C GLU A 352 -0.11 -3.74 33.36
N SER A 353 -0.54 -2.77 32.55
CA SER A 353 -1.88 -2.73 31.97
C SER A 353 -1.87 -2.17 30.56
N THR A 354 -2.81 -2.62 29.78
CA THR A 354 -3.06 -2.09 28.44
C THR A 354 -4.15 -1.02 28.52
N LEU A 355 -3.82 0.21 28.09
CA LEU A 355 -4.76 1.34 28.10
C LEU A 355 -5.17 1.73 26.67
N PRO A 356 -6.48 2.05 26.45
CA PRO A 356 -7.00 2.52 25.17
C PRO A 356 -6.64 3.99 24.92
N TYR A 357 -6.05 4.29 23.78
CA TYR A 357 -5.72 5.64 23.32
C TYR A 357 -6.41 5.95 21.99
N GLY A 358 -6.85 7.18 21.81
CA GLY A 358 -7.31 7.64 20.50
C GLY A 358 -6.17 7.73 19.49
N ASP A 359 -6.37 7.19 18.29
CA ASP A 359 -5.35 7.15 17.21
C ASP A 359 -4.95 8.57 16.74
N ARG A 360 -5.85 9.53 16.89
CA ARG A 360 -5.69 10.92 16.46
C ARG A 360 -5.22 11.84 17.57
N SER A 361 -5.82 11.74 18.75
CA SER A 361 -5.53 12.60 19.90
C SER A 361 -4.31 12.17 20.69
N ASP A 362 -3.98 10.88 20.64
CA ASP A 362 -2.96 10.22 21.48
C ASP A 362 -3.27 10.39 22.99
N GLN A 363 -4.57 10.46 23.34
CA GLN A 363 -5.05 10.59 24.71
C GLN A 363 -5.76 9.32 25.17
N ILE A 364 -5.79 9.10 26.49
CA ILE A 364 -6.51 7.97 27.09
C ILE A 364 -8.01 8.18 26.87
N LEU A 365 -8.64 7.23 26.20
CA LEU A 365 -10.08 7.23 25.96
C LEU A 365 -10.86 6.92 27.23
N GLU A 366 -12.11 7.38 27.28
CA GLU A 366 -13.04 7.09 28.36
C GLU A 366 -14.22 6.24 27.86
N PRO A 367 -14.47 5.06 28.41
CA PRO A 367 -15.77 4.42 28.23
C PRO A 367 -16.87 5.32 28.81
N LEU A 368 -17.67 5.92 27.94
CA LEU A 368 -18.69 6.91 28.35
C LEU A 368 -20.07 6.49 27.85
N LEU A 369 -21.05 6.53 28.76
CA LEU A 369 -22.43 6.22 28.45
C LEU A 369 -23.14 7.43 27.83
N THR A 370 -23.44 7.34 26.53
CA THR A 370 -24.09 8.44 25.79
C THR A 370 -25.17 7.92 24.83
N ASP A 371 -26.12 8.82 24.50
CA ASP A 371 -27.08 8.56 23.43
C ASP A 371 -26.38 8.74 22.09
N GLN A 372 -26.46 7.72 21.23
CA GLN A 372 -25.81 7.67 19.91
C GLN A 372 -26.76 7.05 18.88
N TRP A 373 -26.49 7.30 17.60
CA TRP A 373 -27.19 6.68 16.49
C TRP A 373 -26.45 5.44 16.03
N TYR A 374 -27.18 4.35 15.84
CA TYR A 374 -26.63 3.03 15.46
C TYR A 374 -27.30 2.48 14.21
N VAL A 375 -26.52 1.77 13.41
CA VAL A 375 -27.00 0.88 12.33
C VAL A 375 -27.02 -0.55 12.85
N ASP A 376 -28.11 -1.29 12.63
CA ASP A 376 -28.21 -2.74 12.82
C ASP A 376 -27.29 -3.43 11.78
N ALA A 377 -26.00 -3.45 12.11
CA ALA A 377 -24.99 -4.04 11.25
C ALA A 377 -25.13 -5.57 11.13
N LYS A 378 -25.67 -6.23 12.15
CA LYS A 378 -25.88 -7.70 12.15
C LYS A 378 -26.85 -8.12 11.05
N THR A 379 -27.91 -7.35 10.84
CA THR A 379 -28.88 -7.62 9.77
C THR A 379 -28.27 -7.36 8.40
N LEU A 380 -27.55 -6.24 8.23
CA LEU A 380 -26.89 -5.90 6.95
C LEU A 380 -25.70 -6.81 6.61
N ALA A 381 -25.06 -7.41 7.60
CA ALA A 381 -23.91 -8.31 7.38
C ALA A 381 -24.28 -9.65 6.76
N LYS A 382 -25.50 -10.17 6.97
CA LYS A 382 -25.91 -11.49 6.48
C LYS A 382 -25.77 -11.63 4.96
N PRO A 383 -26.35 -10.78 4.12
CA PRO A 383 -26.17 -10.85 2.67
C PRO A 383 -24.73 -10.52 2.23
N ALA A 384 -24.00 -9.71 2.99
CA ALA A 384 -22.61 -9.37 2.70
C ALA A 384 -21.66 -10.57 2.93
N ILE A 385 -21.87 -11.34 4.00
CA ILE A 385 -21.15 -12.59 4.27
C ILE A 385 -21.40 -13.61 3.16
N GLU A 386 -22.68 -13.76 2.74
CA GLU A 386 -23.04 -14.72 1.68
C GLU A 386 -22.42 -14.36 0.33
N ALA A 387 -22.32 -13.08 -0.03
CA ALA A 387 -21.72 -12.63 -1.29
C ALA A 387 -20.22 -13.03 -1.41
N VAL A 388 -19.47 -13.00 -0.32
CA VAL A 388 -18.06 -13.45 -0.30
C VAL A 388 -17.98 -14.98 -0.26
N LYS A 389 -18.86 -15.63 0.52
CA LYS A 389 -18.90 -17.09 0.63
C LYS A 389 -19.28 -17.77 -0.67
N SER A 390 -20.23 -17.22 -1.43
CA SER A 390 -20.65 -17.70 -2.75
C SER A 390 -19.69 -17.36 -3.87
N LYS A 391 -18.61 -16.57 -3.59
CA LYS A 391 -17.67 -16.08 -4.58
C LYS A 391 -18.26 -15.08 -5.59
N GLU A 392 -19.35 -14.46 -5.26
CA GLU A 392 -19.86 -13.28 -5.98
C GLU A 392 -18.83 -12.12 -5.86
N ILE A 393 -18.11 -12.05 -4.72
CA ILE A 393 -16.94 -11.22 -4.50
C ILE A 393 -15.73 -12.12 -4.20
N GLN A 394 -14.60 -11.86 -4.85
CA GLN A 394 -13.35 -12.60 -4.64
C GLN A 394 -12.25 -11.69 -4.10
N PHE A 395 -11.64 -12.09 -2.99
CA PHE A 395 -10.44 -11.44 -2.50
C PHE A 395 -9.19 -12.03 -3.18
N VAL A 396 -8.39 -11.18 -3.75
CA VAL A 396 -7.06 -11.50 -4.24
C VAL A 396 -6.07 -11.09 -3.13
N HIS A 397 -5.55 -11.96 -2.40
CA HIS A 397 -5.49 -13.38 -2.14
C HIS A 397 -6.56 -13.86 -1.16
N ALA A 398 -6.95 -15.11 -1.28
CA ALA A 398 -7.96 -15.75 -0.44
C ALA A 398 -7.69 -15.70 1.08
N ASN A 399 -6.46 -15.45 1.51
CA ASN A 399 -6.12 -15.27 2.94
C ASN A 399 -6.89 -14.10 3.58
N TRP A 400 -7.21 -13.06 2.83
CA TRP A 400 -7.95 -11.89 3.33
C TRP A 400 -9.44 -12.17 3.57
N GLU A 401 -9.98 -13.22 2.97
CA GLU A 401 -11.33 -13.70 3.26
C GLU A 401 -11.45 -14.13 4.72
N LYS A 402 -10.40 -14.76 5.30
CA LYS A 402 -10.40 -15.15 6.72
C LYS A 402 -10.52 -13.94 7.62
N THR A 403 -9.76 -12.89 7.32
CA THR A 403 -9.82 -11.61 8.06
C THR A 403 -11.21 -10.98 7.93
N TYR A 404 -11.78 -10.95 6.72
CA TYR A 404 -13.13 -10.46 6.48
C TYR A 404 -14.18 -11.22 7.30
N PHE A 405 -14.17 -12.57 7.25
CA PHE A 405 -15.13 -13.39 8.00
C PHE A 405 -14.96 -13.28 9.51
N GLN A 406 -13.73 -13.14 10.01
CA GLN A 406 -13.47 -12.96 11.44
C GLN A 406 -14.18 -11.70 11.96
N TRP A 407 -14.13 -10.61 11.24
CA TRP A 407 -14.80 -9.36 11.59
C TRP A 407 -16.31 -9.45 11.39
N MET A 408 -16.76 -9.95 10.25
CA MET A 408 -18.17 -9.95 9.88
C MET A 408 -19.02 -10.91 10.72
N ASN A 409 -18.48 -12.04 11.13
CA ASN A 409 -19.19 -13.00 12.00
C ASN A 409 -19.37 -12.49 13.44
N ASN A 410 -18.54 -11.55 13.89
CA ASN A 410 -18.57 -10.97 15.23
C ASN A 410 -18.99 -9.48 15.21
N ILE A 411 -19.59 -9.02 14.11
CA ILE A 411 -19.92 -7.61 13.94
C ILE A 411 -20.92 -7.14 14.99
N GLN A 412 -20.64 -5.98 15.59
CA GLN A 412 -21.54 -5.27 16.49
C GLN A 412 -22.27 -4.15 15.74
N ASP A 413 -23.32 -3.62 16.36
CA ASP A 413 -24.04 -2.49 15.81
C ASP A 413 -23.11 -1.30 15.63
N TRP A 414 -23.23 -0.63 14.50
CA TRP A 414 -22.29 0.41 14.11
C TRP A 414 -22.77 1.78 14.60
N CYS A 415 -22.01 2.39 15.51
CA CYS A 415 -22.21 3.78 15.94
C CYS A 415 -21.85 4.73 14.80
N ILE A 416 -22.86 5.46 14.31
CA ILE A 416 -22.72 6.35 13.14
C ILE A 416 -22.78 7.85 13.47
N SER A 417 -23.03 8.23 14.71
CA SER A 417 -23.04 9.63 15.12
C SER A 417 -21.68 10.10 15.62
N ARG A 418 -21.31 11.32 15.26
CA ARG A 418 -20.09 12.01 15.70
C ARG A 418 -20.46 13.42 16.15
N GLN A 419 -19.89 13.87 17.26
CA GLN A 419 -20.11 15.18 17.87
C GLN A 419 -19.16 16.20 17.25
N LEU A 420 -19.22 16.34 15.94
CA LEU A 420 -18.40 17.22 15.12
C LEU A 420 -19.27 18.29 14.46
N TRP A 421 -18.63 19.34 13.95
CA TRP A 421 -19.31 20.33 13.12
C TRP A 421 -19.14 20.05 11.63
N TRP A 422 -18.07 19.38 11.25
CA TRP A 422 -17.73 19.06 9.86
C TRP A 422 -18.18 17.64 9.47
N GLY A 423 -19.16 17.56 8.58
CA GLY A 423 -19.70 16.30 8.07
C GLY A 423 -21.16 16.41 7.65
N HIS A 424 -21.75 15.27 7.28
CA HIS A 424 -23.18 15.19 6.96
C HIS A 424 -23.99 15.28 8.24
N ARG A 425 -24.65 16.39 8.47
CA ARG A 425 -25.53 16.54 9.63
C ARG A 425 -26.65 15.51 9.58
N ILE A 426 -26.89 14.81 10.68
CA ILE A 426 -27.90 13.74 10.77
C ILE A 426 -29.28 14.32 10.43
N PRO A 427 -30.04 13.74 9.47
CA PRO A 427 -31.29 14.28 8.96
C PRO A 427 -32.48 13.91 9.87
N ILE A 428 -32.31 14.08 11.16
CA ILE A 428 -33.36 13.86 12.18
C ILE A 428 -33.80 15.18 12.77
N TRP A 429 -35.11 15.31 12.95
CA TRP A 429 -35.79 16.47 13.50
C TRP A 429 -36.63 16.02 14.65
N TYR A 430 -36.51 16.68 15.79
CA TYR A 430 -37.27 16.38 17.00
C TYR A 430 -38.39 17.37 17.18
N ASP A 431 -39.58 16.88 17.56
CA ASP A 431 -40.68 17.72 18.04
C ASP A 431 -40.49 18.13 19.53
N GLU A 432 -41.45 18.87 20.07
CA GLU A 432 -41.44 19.29 21.47
C GLU A 432 -41.48 18.12 22.46
N SER A 433 -41.93 16.93 22.01
CA SER A 433 -41.96 15.69 22.78
C SER A 433 -40.67 14.86 22.65
N ASN A 434 -39.66 15.38 21.95
CA ASN A 434 -38.45 14.67 21.56
C ASN A 434 -38.68 13.41 20.66
N THR A 435 -39.79 13.40 19.92
CA THR A 435 -40.03 12.32 18.93
C THR A 435 -39.16 12.58 17.68
N PRO A 436 -38.31 11.61 17.22
CA PRO A 436 -37.48 11.78 16.06
C PRO A 436 -38.22 11.55 14.75
N TYR A 437 -38.03 12.41 13.77
CA TYR A 437 -38.56 12.31 12.40
C TYR A 437 -37.43 12.48 11.40
N ALA A 438 -37.30 11.58 10.40
CA ALA A 438 -36.29 11.66 9.35
C ALA A 438 -36.82 12.42 8.12
N GLY A 439 -36.00 13.32 7.58
CA GLY A 439 -36.28 14.03 6.34
C GLY A 439 -35.13 14.91 5.87
N PHE A 440 -35.17 15.33 4.61
CA PHE A 440 -34.11 16.15 3.98
C PHE A 440 -34.03 17.56 4.53
N SER A 441 -35.16 18.08 5.03
CA SER A 441 -35.24 19.43 5.58
C SER A 441 -36.39 19.51 6.59
N GLU A 442 -36.38 20.57 7.39
CA GLU A 442 -37.48 20.88 8.31
C GLU A 442 -38.84 20.93 7.56
N LYS A 443 -38.85 21.54 6.37
CA LYS A 443 -40.06 21.62 5.55
C LYS A 443 -40.54 20.24 5.11
N ASP A 444 -39.63 19.38 4.62
CA ASP A 444 -39.95 18.02 4.22
C ASP A 444 -40.58 17.21 5.36
N VAL A 445 -40.00 17.28 6.56
CA VAL A 445 -40.53 16.63 7.77
C VAL A 445 -41.91 17.17 8.14
N ARG A 446 -42.08 18.49 8.11
CA ARG A 446 -43.38 19.12 8.39
C ARG A 446 -44.47 18.68 7.43
N ASP A 447 -44.17 18.70 6.15
CA ASP A 447 -45.11 18.32 5.10
C ASP A 447 -45.50 16.83 5.18
N LYS A 448 -44.48 15.96 5.41
CA LYS A 448 -44.68 14.51 5.51
C LYS A 448 -45.49 14.06 6.74
N HIS A 449 -45.23 14.68 7.90
CA HIS A 449 -45.84 14.27 9.15
C HIS A 449 -46.90 15.24 9.67
N ASN A 450 -47.25 16.30 8.91
CA ASN A 450 -48.23 17.32 9.24
C ASN A 450 -47.96 18.00 10.62
N LEU A 451 -46.69 18.32 10.90
CA LEU A 451 -46.27 18.90 12.19
C LEU A 451 -46.37 20.43 12.19
N LYS A 452 -46.90 21.01 13.28
CA LYS A 452 -47.10 22.46 13.42
C LYS A 452 -46.22 23.12 14.51
N GLY A 453 -45.68 22.34 15.47
CA GLY A 453 -44.82 22.82 16.56
C GLY A 453 -43.41 23.17 16.11
N ALA A 454 -42.56 23.62 17.02
CA ALA A 454 -41.15 23.85 16.76
C ALA A 454 -40.43 22.51 16.49
N LEU A 455 -39.52 22.51 15.56
CA LEU A 455 -38.66 21.35 15.30
C LEU A 455 -37.20 21.75 15.54
N ARG A 456 -36.42 20.83 16.13
CA ARG A 456 -34.98 20.95 16.38
C ARG A 456 -34.27 19.86 15.62
N GLN A 457 -33.30 20.23 14.75
CA GLN A 457 -32.48 19.24 14.06
C GLN A 457 -31.44 18.66 15.01
N GLU A 458 -31.08 17.40 14.81
CA GLU A 458 -29.92 16.74 15.42
C GLU A 458 -28.64 17.53 15.16
N ASP A 459 -27.79 17.66 16.18
CA ASP A 459 -26.55 18.44 16.08
C ASP A 459 -25.36 17.60 15.59
N ASP A 460 -25.42 16.29 15.83
CA ASP A 460 -24.38 15.36 15.43
C ASP A 460 -24.31 15.20 13.90
N VAL A 461 -23.13 14.85 13.42
CA VAL A 461 -22.89 14.50 12.02
C VAL A 461 -22.68 12.99 11.88
N LEU A 462 -22.80 12.47 10.66
CA LEU A 462 -22.54 11.06 10.35
C LEU A 462 -21.04 10.75 10.36
N ASP A 463 -20.70 9.56 10.79
CA ASP A 463 -19.38 8.95 10.59
C ASP A 463 -18.96 9.01 9.13
N THR A 464 -17.74 9.43 8.84
CA THR A 464 -17.20 9.50 7.48
C THR A 464 -17.28 8.15 6.74
N TRP A 465 -17.18 7.04 7.49
CA TRP A 465 -17.32 5.70 6.91
C TRP A 465 -18.75 5.39 6.46
N PHE A 466 -19.77 6.07 7.00
CA PHE A 466 -21.13 5.93 6.51
C PHE A 466 -21.27 6.48 5.10
N SER A 467 -20.79 7.70 4.86
CA SER A 467 -20.79 8.29 3.52
C SER A 467 -19.89 7.51 2.56
N SER A 468 -18.66 7.17 2.94
CA SER A 468 -17.72 6.46 2.07
C SER A 468 -18.14 5.02 1.75
N SER A 469 -19.03 4.41 2.57
CA SER A 469 -19.61 3.09 2.26
C SER A 469 -20.54 3.06 1.03
N LEU A 470 -20.98 4.22 0.58
CA LEU A 470 -21.84 4.38 -0.61
C LEU A 470 -21.03 4.65 -1.90
N TRP A 471 -19.70 4.71 -1.79
CA TRP A 471 -18.80 5.25 -2.81
C TRP A 471 -18.99 4.66 -4.20
N THR A 472 -19.16 3.33 -4.32
CA THR A 472 -19.23 2.64 -5.61
C THR A 472 -20.48 2.95 -6.43
N PHE A 473 -21.57 3.39 -5.81
CA PHE A 473 -22.82 3.66 -6.51
C PHE A 473 -23.31 5.11 -6.36
N ALA A 474 -23.05 5.75 -5.21
CA ALA A 474 -23.42 7.16 -5.03
C ALA A 474 -22.61 8.10 -5.95
N THR A 475 -21.32 7.81 -6.21
CA THR A 475 -20.50 8.55 -7.18
C THR A 475 -21.02 8.47 -8.61
N MET A 476 -21.80 7.44 -8.91
CA MET A 476 -22.41 7.21 -10.21
C MET A 476 -23.84 7.77 -10.30
N GLY A 477 -24.29 8.53 -9.28
CA GLY A 477 -25.53 9.29 -9.29
C GLY A 477 -26.75 8.63 -8.64
N TRP A 478 -26.59 7.49 -7.90
CA TRP A 478 -27.66 6.96 -7.05
C TRP A 478 -28.15 8.05 -6.06
N PRO A 479 -29.47 8.16 -5.73
CA PRO A 479 -30.53 7.18 -6.00
C PRO A 479 -31.19 7.29 -7.37
N LYS A 480 -30.74 8.20 -8.25
CA LYS A 480 -31.30 8.32 -9.61
C LYS A 480 -30.76 7.19 -10.48
N LYS A 481 -31.67 6.52 -11.21
CA LYS A 481 -31.25 5.55 -12.24
C LYS A 481 -30.71 6.32 -13.45
N ASN A 482 -29.51 5.96 -13.91
CA ASN A 482 -28.87 6.56 -15.07
C ASN A 482 -27.98 5.53 -15.79
N GLU A 483 -27.55 5.86 -17.00
CA GLU A 483 -26.75 4.98 -17.86
C GLU A 483 -25.38 4.66 -17.26
N LYS A 484 -24.72 5.64 -16.65
CA LYS A 484 -23.42 5.45 -16.00
C LYS A 484 -23.48 4.39 -14.90
N LEU A 485 -24.50 4.48 -14.04
CA LEU A 485 -24.72 3.49 -12.97
C LEU A 485 -24.99 2.09 -13.55
N ASN A 486 -25.81 1.99 -14.61
CA ASN A 486 -26.11 0.71 -15.21
C ASN A 486 -24.91 0.06 -15.92
N LEU A 487 -23.99 0.87 -16.48
CA LEU A 487 -22.86 0.37 -17.27
C LEU A 487 -21.66 -0.01 -16.39
N PHE A 488 -21.38 0.78 -15.34
CA PHE A 488 -20.15 0.67 -14.57
C PHE A 488 -20.33 0.12 -13.15
N HIS A 489 -21.56 -0.12 -12.70
CA HIS A 489 -21.84 -0.80 -11.44
C HIS A 489 -22.34 -2.21 -11.69
N PRO A 490 -21.88 -3.25 -10.95
CA PRO A 490 -20.80 -3.20 -9.96
C PRO A 490 -19.43 -2.84 -10.58
N THR A 491 -18.59 -2.16 -9.83
CA THR A 491 -17.20 -1.92 -10.29
C THR A 491 -16.47 -3.25 -10.47
N THR A 492 -15.54 -3.32 -11.40
CA THR A 492 -14.86 -4.59 -11.71
C THR A 492 -13.91 -4.99 -10.59
N THR A 493 -13.05 -4.08 -10.19
CA THR A 493 -12.02 -4.34 -9.17
C THR A 493 -12.01 -3.21 -8.14
N LEU A 494 -11.76 -3.56 -6.89
CA LEU A 494 -11.38 -2.62 -5.83
C LEU A 494 -9.92 -2.86 -5.47
N VAL A 495 -9.11 -1.80 -5.44
CA VAL A 495 -7.71 -1.84 -4.98
C VAL A 495 -7.60 -1.05 -3.68
N THR A 496 -7.18 -1.69 -2.60
CA THR A 496 -7.10 -1.04 -1.27
C THR A 496 -6.07 -1.69 -0.35
N GLY A 497 -5.77 -1.05 0.78
CA GLY A 497 -4.97 -1.62 1.87
C GLY A 497 -5.76 -2.57 2.76
N PHE A 498 -5.06 -3.46 3.45
CA PHE A 498 -5.72 -4.41 4.37
C PHE A 498 -6.30 -3.73 5.62
N ASP A 499 -5.77 -2.59 6.00
CA ASP A 499 -6.15 -1.82 7.18
C ASP A 499 -7.56 -1.25 7.12
N ILE A 500 -8.15 -1.13 5.92
CA ILE A 500 -9.52 -0.67 5.73
C ILE A 500 -10.49 -1.74 5.19
N ILE A 501 -10.15 -3.02 5.28
CA ILE A 501 -11.05 -4.12 4.89
C ILE A 501 -12.36 -4.01 5.66
N PHE A 502 -12.32 -3.86 6.97
CA PHE A 502 -13.53 -3.74 7.79
C PHE A 502 -14.20 -2.39 7.66
N PHE A 503 -13.43 -1.31 7.76
CA PHE A 503 -13.98 0.05 7.77
C PHE A 503 -14.66 0.44 6.46
N TRP A 504 -14.11 -0.01 5.33
CA TRP A 504 -14.55 0.42 4.03
C TRP A 504 -15.08 -0.72 3.17
N VAL A 505 -14.29 -1.77 2.92
CA VAL A 505 -14.68 -2.88 2.05
C VAL A 505 -15.95 -3.56 2.55
N ALA A 506 -15.98 -3.98 3.81
CA ALA A 506 -17.11 -4.68 4.42
C ALA A 506 -18.37 -3.79 4.45
N ARG A 507 -18.21 -2.51 4.81
CA ARG A 507 -19.32 -1.55 4.85
C ARG A 507 -19.86 -1.25 3.45
N MET A 508 -19.02 -1.12 2.43
CA MET A 508 -19.47 -1.01 1.03
C MET A 508 -20.29 -2.24 0.61
N ILE A 509 -19.85 -3.45 0.95
CA ILE A 509 -20.57 -4.68 0.61
C ILE A 509 -21.95 -4.69 1.29
N MET A 510 -22.02 -4.36 2.60
CA MET A 510 -23.27 -4.28 3.36
C MET A 510 -24.26 -3.30 2.74
N MET A 511 -23.82 -2.06 2.51
CA MET A 511 -24.68 -1.00 2.01
C MET A 511 -25.12 -1.25 0.56
N THR A 512 -24.20 -1.70 -0.30
CA THR A 512 -24.54 -1.98 -1.71
C THR A 512 -25.49 -3.16 -1.83
N LYS A 513 -25.28 -4.26 -1.08
CA LYS A 513 -26.21 -5.39 -1.05
C LYS A 513 -27.59 -4.95 -0.56
N HIS A 514 -27.65 -3.98 0.34
CA HIS A 514 -28.93 -3.46 0.84
C HIS A 514 -29.65 -2.57 -0.19
N PHE A 515 -28.99 -1.54 -0.74
CA PHE A 515 -29.63 -0.55 -1.61
C PHE A 515 -29.75 -0.99 -3.07
N MET A 516 -28.69 -1.62 -3.60
CA MET A 516 -28.64 -2.02 -5.01
C MET A 516 -29.05 -3.47 -5.26
N LYS A 517 -29.08 -4.32 -4.22
CA LYS A 517 -29.31 -5.79 -4.32
C LYS A 517 -28.22 -6.51 -5.13
N GLU A 518 -27.15 -5.83 -5.41
CA GLU A 518 -25.96 -6.29 -6.15
C GLU A 518 -24.72 -6.17 -5.28
N VAL A 519 -23.57 -6.66 -5.75
CA VAL A 519 -22.27 -6.45 -5.09
C VAL A 519 -21.67 -5.11 -5.50
N PRO A 520 -20.85 -4.46 -4.66
CA PRO A 520 -20.20 -3.19 -5.04
C PRO A 520 -19.08 -3.38 -6.08
N PHE A 521 -18.41 -4.52 -6.04
CA PHE A 521 -17.27 -4.89 -6.90
C PHE A 521 -17.17 -6.42 -6.97
N LYS A 522 -16.53 -6.92 -8.04
CA LYS A 522 -16.36 -8.37 -8.26
C LYS A 522 -15.08 -8.90 -7.61
N GLU A 523 -14.00 -8.14 -7.67
CA GLU A 523 -12.69 -8.51 -7.13
C GLU A 523 -12.16 -7.45 -6.16
N VAL A 524 -11.47 -7.89 -5.09
CA VAL A 524 -10.81 -7.02 -4.12
C VAL A 524 -9.33 -7.36 -4.08
N TYR A 525 -8.51 -6.51 -4.65
CA TYR A 525 -7.06 -6.64 -4.59
C TYR A 525 -6.51 -5.86 -3.38
N ILE A 526 -5.92 -6.61 -2.45
CA ILE A 526 -5.34 -6.04 -1.23
C ILE A 526 -3.84 -5.82 -1.44
N THR A 527 -3.43 -4.56 -1.35
CA THR A 527 -2.02 -4.15 -1.45
C THR A 527 -1.29 -4.28 -0.11
N GLY A 528 0.01 -4.55 -0.19
CA GLY A 528 0.90 -4.43 0.97
C GLY A 528 1.12 -2.96 1.38
N LEU A 529 1.56 -2.75 2.61
CA LEU A 529 1.96 -1.43 3.10
C LEU A 529 3.36 -1.07 2.60
N ILE A 530 3.55 0.19 2.21
CA ILE A 530 4.88 0.72 1.95
C ILE A 530 5.52 1.17 3.26
N LYS A 531 6.65 0.57 3.57
CA LYS A 531 7.51 0.87 4.71
C LYS A 531 8.79 1.56 4.25
N ASP A 532 9.48 2.23 5.16
CA ASP A 532 10.80 2.79 4.87
C ASP A 532 11.86 1.67 4.69
N GLU A 533 13.08 2.05 4.34
CA GLU A 533 14.20 1.12 4.11
C GLU A 533 14.53 0.23 5.32
N ASN A 534 14.15 0.67 6.53
CA ASN A 534 14.34 -0.06 7.78
C ASN A 534 13.13 -0.95 8.14
N GLY A 535 12.14 -1.07 7.27
CA GLY A 535 10.92 -1.85 7.50
C GLY A 535 9.92 -1.18 8.46
N GLN A 536 10.05 0.12 8.73
CA GLN A 536 9.14 0.85 9.62
C GLN A 536 8.00 1.49 8.82
N LYS A 537 6.78 1.46 9.37
CA LYS A 537 5.63 2.18 8.81
C LYS A 537 5.96 3.67 8.72
N MET A 538 5.75 4.26 7.54
CA MET A 538 5.91 5.70 7.33
C MET A 538 4.80 6.46 8.05
N SER A 539 5.18 7.47 8.85
CA SER A 539 4.24 8.34 9.56
C SER A 539 4.81 9.73 9.78
N LYS A 540 3.93 10.74 9.87
CA LYS A 540 4.35 12.13 10.18
C LYS A 540 5.05 12.22 11.55
N SER A 541 4.58 11.46 12.54
CA SER A 541 5.16 11.43 13.88
C SER A 541 6.59 10.89 13.91
N LYS A 542 6.94 9.99 12.99
CA LYS A 542 8.31 9.46 12.85
C LYS A 542 9.21 10.29 11.95
N GLY A 543 8.65 11.23 11.16
CA GLY A 543 9.38 12.07 10.21
C GLY A 543 10.02 11.30 9.05
N ASN A 544 9.54 10.08 8.76
CA ASN A 544 10.04 9.22 7.69
C ASN A 544 9.11 9.14 6.47
N ILE A 545 8.11 10.02 6.38
CA ILE A 545 7.24 10.10 5.20
C ILE A 545 8.03 10.61 4.00
N LEU A 546 7.79 9.97 2.86
CA LEU A 546 8.20 10.43 1.54
C LEU A 546 6.98 10.84 0.74
N ASP A 547 7.00 12.04 0.18
CA ASP A 547 6.05 12.49 -0.83
C ASP A 547 6.49 11.91 -2.18
N PRO A 548 5.63 11.22 -2.94
CA PRO A 548 6.00 10.71 -4.26
C PRO A 548 6.45 11.82 -5.21
N ILE A 549 5.95 13.05 -5.05
CA ILE A 549 6.35 14.18 -5.88
C ILE A 549 7.80 14.58 -5.63
N ASP A 550 8.29 14.47 -4.40
CA ASP A 550 9.69 14.73 -4.07
C ASP A 550 10.65 13.76 -4.78
N LEU A 551 10.19 12.55 -5.09
CA LEU A 551 10.96 11.58 -5.88
C LEU A 551 10.85 11.84 -7.39
N ILE A 552 9.71 12.32 -7.84
CA ILE A 552 9.48 12.63 -9.25
C ILE A 552 10.24 13.88 -9.68
N ASP A 553 10.03 14.99 -8.95
CA ASP A 553 10.55 16.32 -9.34
C ASP A 553 11.88 16.68 -8.67
N GLY A 554 12.26 15.92 -7.64
CA GLY A 554 13.36 16.26 -6.76
C GLY A 554 12.95 17.28 -5.69
N VAL A 555 13.73 17.37 -4.62
CA VAL A 555 13.52 18.34 -3.54
C VAL A 555 14.84 18.70 -2.88
N SER A 556 15.06 19.97 -2.60
CA SER A 556 16.24 20.43 -1.86
C SER A 556 16.22 19.94 -0.40
N LEU A 557 17.38 19.84 0.23
CA LEU A 557 17.48 19.45 1.64
C LEU A 557 16.66 20.37 2.55
N ASP A 558 16.70 21.68 2.32
CA ASP A 558 16.01 22.65 3.17
C ASP A 558 14.48 22.52 3.05
N GLU A 559 13.97 22.34 1.85
CA GLU A 559 12.54 22.08 1.62
C GLU A 559 12.10 20.73 2.22
N LEU A 560 12.91 19.68 2.09
CA LEU A 560 12.63 18.36 2.66
C LEU A 560 12.59 18.43 4.20
N LEU A 561 13.51 19.17 4.80
CA LEU A 561 13.53 19.43 6.24
C LEU A 561 12.28 20.19 6.69
N ALA A 562 11.89 21.24 5.96
CA ALA A 562 10.67 21.99 6.22
C ALA A 562 9.44 21.08 6.18
N LYS A 563 9.25 20.32 5.10
CA LYS A 563 8.14 19.37 4.92
C LYS A 563 8.04 18.31 6.04
N ARG A 564 9.18 17.78 6.49
CA ARG A 564 9.25 16.74 7.53
C ARG A 564 9.05 17.26 8.95
N THR A 565 9.26 18.56 9.17
CA THR A 565 9.18 19.18 10.50
C THR A 565 8.02 20.15 10.67
N GLU A 566 7.30 20.48 9.60
CA GLU A 566 6.12 21.34 9.65
C GLU A 566 4.92 20.60 10.27
N GLY A 567 4.22 21.24 11.20
CA GLY A 567 3.00 20.70 11.81
C GLY A 567 3.19 19.41 12.62
N MET A 568 4.37 19.19 13.17
CA MET A 568 4.67 17.99 13.98
C MET A 568 3.80 17.89 15.21
N MET A 569 3.26 16.69 15.48
CA MET A 569 2.51 16.39 16.69
C MET A 569 3.38 16.35 17.95
N GLN A 570 4.68 16.08 17.80
CA GLN A 570 5.65 15.93 18.89
C GLN A 570 6.87 16.81 18.61
N PRO A 571 6.84 18.11 19.00
CA PRO A 571 7.93 19.06 18.74
C PRO A 571 9.31 18.62 19.28
N GLN A 572 9.33 17.80 20.34
CA GLN A 572 10.56 17.26 20.93
C GLN A 572 11.33 16.32 19.99
N LEU A 573 10.69 15.77 18.97
CA LEU A 573 11.35 14.90 17.99
C LEU A 573 12.00 15.66 16.83
N LYS A 574 11.78 16.97 16.72
CA LYS A 574 12.24 17.81 15.60
C LYS A 574 13.73 17.69 15.32
N GLU A 575 14.56 17.83 16.34
CA GLU A 575 16.03 17.74 16.18
C GLU A 575 16.49 16.35 15.72
N LYS A 576 15.86 15.30 16.25
CA LYS A 576 16.15 13.92 15.85
C LYS A 576 15.82 13.70 14.37
N ILE A 577 14.67 14.19 13.92
CA ILE A 577 14.22 14.08 12.53
C ILE A 577 15.13 14.85 11.59
N ILE A 578 15.53 16.08 11.96
CA ILE A 578 16.49 16.88 11.19
C ILE A 578 17.82 16.13 11.03
N LYS A 579 18.35 15.57 12.12
CA LYS A 579 19.63 14.83 12.09
C LYS A 579 19.53 13.57 11.21
N GLN A 580 18.42 12.83 11.30
CA GLN A 580 18.20 11.64 10.48
C GLN A 580 18.05 11.99 9.01
N THR A 581 17.27 13.04 8.68
CA THR A 581 17.04 13.49 7.30
C THR A 581 18.35 13.95 6.66
N LYS A 582 19.18 14.76 7.36
CA LYS A 582 20.49 15.17 6.85
C LYS A 582 21.46 14.00 6.63
N LYS A 583 21.34 12.95 7.43
CA LYS A 583 22.16 11.73 7.25
C LYS A 583 21.69 10.92 6.02
N GLN A 584 20.40 10.80 5.82
CA GLN A 584 19.80 10.00 4.75
C GLN A 584 19.84 10.71 3.39
N PHE A 585 19.65 12.03 3.38
CA PHE A 585 19.55 12.87 2.19
C PHE A 585 20.43 14.13 2.32
N PRO A 586 21.75 13.99 2.31
CA PRO A 586 22.66 15.12 2.55
C PRO A 586 22.52 16.25 1.51
N GLU A 587 22.16 15.93 0.28
CA GLU A 587 21.97 16.88 -0.84
C GLU A 587 20.48 17.06 -1.22
N GLY A 588 19.54 16.54 -0.41
CA GLY A 588 18.13 16.43 -0.79
C GLY A 588 17.87 15.18 -1.63
N ILE A 589 16.80 15.19 -2.42
CA ILE A 589 16.40 14.08 -3.30
C ILE A 589 16.49 14.56 -4.75
N GLU A 590 17.23 13.83 -5.59
CA GLU A 590 17.30 14.12 -7.04
C GLU A 590 15.99 13.74 -7.75
N SER A 591 15.70 14.39 -8.89
CA SER A 591 14.55 14.06 -9.73
C SER A 591 14.77 12.73 -10.44
N TYR A 592 13.79 11.84 -10.36
CA TYR A 592 13.81 10.54 -11.05
C TYR A 592 12.79 10.43 -12.18
N GLY A 593 11.75 11.26 -12.18
CA GLY A 593 10.62 11.20 -13.12
C GLY A 593 9.54 10.21 -12.71
N THR A 594 8.36 10.38 -13.26
CA THR A 594 7.16 9.60 -12.91
C THR A 594 7.28 8.16 -13.36
N ASP A 595 7.74 7.89 -14.58
CA ASP A 595 7.83 6.52 -15.11
C ASP A 595 8.81 5.65 -14.32
N ALA A 596 9.92 6.22 -13.86
CA ALA A 596 10.88 5.49 -13.02
C ALA A 596 10.27 5.11 -11.64
N LEU A 597 9.50 6.02 -11.02
CA LEU A 597 8.81 5.74 -9.78
C LEU A 597 7.73 4.68 -9.97
N ARG A 598 6.89 4.81 -11.00
CA ARG A 598 5.84 3.85 -11.33
C ARG A 598 6.42 2.45 -11.54
N TYR A 599 7.47 2.33 -12.35
CA TYR A 599 8.10 1.02 -12.60
C TYR A 599 8.72 0.42 -11.34
N THR A 600 9.26 1.26 -10.45
CA THR A 600 9.72 0.81 -9.13
C THR A 600 8.57 0.19 -8.34
N PHE A 601 7.41 0.83 -8.31
CA PHE A 601 6.23 0.29 -7.64
C PHE A 601 5.82 -1.08 -8.19
N TYR A 602 5.76 -1.24 -9.50
CA TYR A 602 5.38 -2.53 -10.10
C TYR A 602 6.39 -3.63 -9.77
N SER A 603 7.68 -3.34 -9.84
CA SER A 603 8.73 -4.32 -9.50
C SER A 603 8.68 -4.82 -8.06
N LEU A 604 8.03 -4.05 -7.17
CA LEU A 604 7.86 -4.34 -5.75
C LEU A 604 6.46 -4.89 -5.43
N ALA A 605 5.54 -4.86 -6.39
CA ALA A 605 4.14 -5.25 -6.22
C ALA A 605 3.95 -6.76 -6.13
N SER A 606 4.67 -7.41 -5.20
CA SER A 606 4.43 -8.82 -4.89
C SER A 606 3.21 -8.94 -3.98
N PRO A 607 2.32 -9.89 -4.27
CA PRO A 607 1.06 -10.03 -3.56
C PRO A 607 1.18 -10.28 -2.06
N GLY A 608 0.39 -9.52 -1.26
CA GLY A 608 0.20 -9.76 0.17
C GLY A 608 1.42 -9.51 1.08
N ARG A 609 2.48 -8.89 0.58
CA ARG A 609 3.67 -8.55 1.36
C ARG A 609 3.84 -7.04 1.50
N ASP A 610 4.24 -6.62 2.69
CA ASP A 610 4.70 -5.26 2.90
C ASP A 610 5.96 -4.98 2.07
N ILE A 611 6.07 -3.75 1.59
CA ILE A 611 7.11 -3.30 0.69
C ILE A 611 8.09 -2.41 1.44
N ASN A 612 9.34 -2.85 1.57
CA ASN A 612 10.41 -1.97 2.03
C ASN A 612 10.90 -1.16 0.83
N PHE A 613 10.62 0.14 0.86
CA PHE A 613 10.93 1.03 -0.25
C PHE A 613 12.41 1.45 -0.22
N ASP A 614 13.12 1.10 -1.30
CA ASP A 614 14.53 1.42 -1.51
C ASP A 614 14.69 2.42 -2.66
N ILE A 615 15.19 3.60 -2.35
CA ILE A 615 15.46 4.66 -3.34
C ILE A 615 16.50 4.24 -4.38
N GLY A 616 17.42 3.35 -4.04
CA GLY A 616 18.41 2.81 -5.00
C GLY A 616 17.76 2.14 -6.21
N ARG A 617 16.58 1.54 -6.02
CA ARG A 617 15.82 0.92 -7.13
C ARG A 617 15.28 1.94 -8.12
N ILE A 618 14.78 3.09 -7.66
CA ILE A 618 14.28 4.14 -8.56
C ILE A 618 15.41 4.60 -9.50
N LYS A 619 16.62 4.75 -8.98
CA LYS A 619 17.80 5.10 -9.76
C LYS A 619 18.09 4.07 -10.86
N GLY A 620 17.90 2.79 -10.55
CA GLY A 620 17.98 1.69 -11.53
C GLY A 620 16.96 1.87 -12.66
N TYR A 621 15.71 2.19 -12.33
CA TYR A 621 14.65 2.36 -13.33
C TYR A 621 14.74 3.70 -14.09
N ARG A 622 15.31 4.76 -13.52
CA ARG A 622 15.70 5.94 -14.26
C ARG A 622 16.75 5.60 -15.35
N ASN A 623 17.71 4.74 -15.03
CA ASN A 623 18.66 4.24 -16.01
C ASN A 623 17.98 3.39 -17.08
N PHE A 624 16.93 2.67 -16.74
CA PHE A 624 16.10 1.95 -17.70
C PHE A 624 15.38 2.90 -18.67
N CYS A 625 14.79 4.00 -18.19
CA CYS A 625 14.26 5.05 -19.06
C CYS A 625 15.33 5.58 -20.04
N ASN A 626 16.53 5.85 -19.54
CA ASN A 626 17.65 6.28 -20.39
C ASN A 626 18.06 5.21 -21.41
N LYS A 627 17.99 3.93 -21.06
CA LYS A 627 18.28 2.82 -21.98
C LYS A 627 17.28 2.78 -23.15
N ILE A 628 15.99 2.92 -22.85
CA ILE A 628 14.90 2.99 -23.84
C ILE A 628 15.07 4.21 -24.75
N TRP A 629 15.36 5.38 -24.16
CA TRP A 629 15.63 6.59 -24.89
C TRP A 629 16.84 6.47 -25.86
N ASN A 630 17.90 5.84 -25.40
CA ASN A 630 19.08 5.60 -26.22
C ASN A 630 18.82 4.58 -27.35
N ALA A 631 17.97 3.60 -27.11
CA ALA A 631 17.51 2.66 -28.15
C ALA A 631 16.76 3.41 -29.26
N PHE A 632 15.85 4.32 -28.90
CA PHE A 632 15.20 5.20 -29.87
C PHE A 632 16.20 6.07 -30.65
N ARG A 633 17.17 6.68 -29.96
CA ARG A 633 18.22 7.49 -30.63
C ARG A 633 19.04 6.68 -31.62
N PHE A 634 19.29 5.42 -31.34
CA PHE A 634 19.94 4.53 -32.30
C PHE A 634 19.07 4.38 -33.57
N ILE A 635 17.77 4.14 -33.41
CA ILE A 635 16.83 4.04 -34.54
C ILE A 635 16.79 5.36 -35.33
N GLU A 636 16.68 6.50 -34.66
CA GLU A 636 16.73 7.85 -35.25
C GLU A 636 18.00 8.05 -36.09
N MET A 637 19.14 7.63 -35.58
CA MET A 637 20.41 7.69 -36.28
C MET A 637 20.39 6.83 -37.56
N GLN A 638 19.87 5.59 -37.50
CA GLN A 638 19.78 4.73 -38.69
C GLN A 638 18.84 5.32 -39.74
N VAL A 639 17.65 5.79 -39.33
CA VAL A 639 16.69 6.44 -40.24
C VAL A 639 17.34 7.64 -40.96
N THR A 640 18.09 8.47 -40.22
CA THR A 640 18.70 9.69 -40.74
C THR A 640 19.89 9.36 -41.66
N ASN A 641 20.79 8.47 -41.24
CA ASN A 641 22.02 8.16 -41.97
C ASN A 641 21.75 7.44 -43.30
N HIS A 642 20.69 6.61 -43.34
CA HIS A 642 20.36 5.81 -44.53
C HIS A 642 19.16 6.38 -45.32
N SER A 643 18.69 7.59 -45.00
CA SER A 643 17.57 8.25 -45.68
C SER A 643 16.35 7.35 -45.87
N TYR A 644 15.95 6.67 -44.75
CA TYR A 644 14.87 5.69 -44.74
C TYR A 644 13.62 6.18 -45.47
N GLN A 645 13.02 5.29 -46.25
CA GLN A 645 11.71 5.51 -46.88
C GLN A 645 10.70 4.49 -46.37
N PRO A 646 9.49 4.91 -45.95
CA PRO A 646 8.43 3.99 -45.55
C PRO A 646 8.07 3.01 -46.69
N GLY A 647 7.85 1.76 -46.35
CA GLY A 647 7.43 0.72 -47.30
C GLY A 647 7.06 -0.56 -46.55
N GLU A 648 6.57 -1.56 -47.28
CA GLU A 648 6.33 -2.86 -46.67
C GLU A 648 7.67 -3.49 -46.27
N SER A 649 7.82 -3.83 -45.00
CA SER A 649 8.99 -4.55 -44.52
C SER A 649 8.74 -6.06 -44.63
N SER A 650 9.64 -6.79 -45.28
CA SER A 650 9.61 -8.24 -45.25
C SER A 650 10.25 -8.79 -44.00
N GLY A 651 9.71 -9.87 -43.46
CA GLY A 651 10.28 -10.57 -42.31
C GLY A 651 11.67 -11.11 -42.59
N ASN A 652 12.51 -11.13 -41.59
CA ASN A 652 13.82 -11.80 -41.59
C ASN A 652 13.98 -12.50 -40.22
N ILE A 653 15.01 -13.34 -40.11
CA ILE A 653 15.25 -14.15 -38.89
C ILE A 653 15.31 -13.28 -37.62
N LEU A 654 15.91 -12.09 -37.69
CA LEU A 654 16.00 -11.16 -36.53
C LEU A 654 14.64 -10.61 -36.16
N SER A 655 13.89 -10.10 -37.16
CA SER A 655 12.54 -9.53 -36.92
C SER A 655 11.57 -10.60 -36.45
N ASP A 656 11.61 -11.81 -37.00
CA ASP A 656 10.74 -12.91 -36.63
C ASP A 656 11.05 -13.38 -35.21
N TRP A 657 12.31 -13.46 -34.82
CA TRP A 657 12.73 -13.76 -33.45
C TRP A 657 12.26 -12.70 -32.48
N MET A 658 12.49 -11.43 -32.77
CA MET A 658 12.06 -10.32 -31.88
C MET A 658 10.54 -10.27 -31.78
N GLY A 659 9.83 -10.41 -32.89
CA GLY A 659 8.37 -10.48 -32.91
C GLY A 659 7.81 -11.65 -32.08
N SER A 660 8.47 -12.79 -32.10
CA SER A 660 8.11 -13.95 -31.29
C SER A 660 8.36 -13.72 -29.78
N LYS A 661 9.50 -13.09 -29.42
CA LYS A 661 9.78 -12.69 -28.01
C LYS A 661 8.75 -11.66 -27.51
N ILE A 662 8.37 -10.67 -28.33
CA ILE A 662 7.33 -9.69 -28.02
C ILE A 662 5.99 -10.39 -27.77
N HIS A 663 5.60 -11.31 -28.67
CA HIS A 663 4.36 -12.07 -28.53
C HIS A 663 4.32 -12.86 -27.21
N GLN A 664 5.38 -13.63 -26.93
CA GLN A 664 5.45 -14.41 -25.69
C GLN A 664 5.38 -13.52 -24.44
N THR A 665 6.09 -12.40 -24.44
CA THR A 665 6.04 -11.43 -23.34
C THR A 665 4.64 -10.83 -23.20
N ALA A 666 3.95 -10.53 -24.30
CA ALA A 666 2.58 -10.01 -24.27
C ALA A 666 1.61 -11.01 -23.61
N GLU A 667 1.66 -12.28 -23.98
CA GLU A 667 0.82 -13.34 -23.38
C GLU A 667 1.12 -13.54 -21.89
N ASN A 668 2.41 -13.55 -21.53
CA ASN A 668 2.82 -13.64 -20.14
C ASN A 668 2.32 -12.43 -19.33
N CYS A 669 2.51 -11.22 -19.84
CA CYS A 669 2.05 -9.98 -19.20
C CYS A 669 0.54 -9.94 -19.02
N GLN A 670 -0.24 -10.34 -20.03
CA GLN A 670 -1.69 -10.45 -19.93
C GLN A 670 -2.10 -11.39 -18.78
N THR A 671 -1.43 -12.54 -18.70
CA THR A 671 -1.68 -13.53 -17.65
C THR A 671 -1.32 -12.97 -16.28
N HIS A 672 -0.16 -12.32 -16.17
CA HIS A 672 0.33 -11.74 -14.92
C HIS A 672 -0.55 -10.57 -14.46
N ILE A 673 -0.97 -9.67 -15.35
CA ILE A 673 -1.86 -8.54 -15.00
C ILE A 673 -3.21 -9.06 -14.49
N LYS A 674 -3.82 -10.03 -15.17
CA LYS A 674 -5.07 -10.67 -14.73
C LYS A 674 -4.95 -11.39 -13.38
N GLN A 675 -3.75 -11.81 -13.02
CA GLN A 675 -3.45 -12.43 -11.72
C GLN A 675 -2.93 -11.43 -10.69
N TYR A 676 -2.91 -10.13 -11.00
CA TYR A 676 -2.36 -9.07 -10.16
C TYR A 676 -0.87 -9.28 -9.80
N ARG A 677 -0.11 -9.94 -10.69
CA ARG A 677 1.33 -10.18 -10.57
C ARG A 677 2.11 -9.12 -11.37
N PHE A 678 1.98 -7.86 -10.95
CA PHE A 678 2.67 -6.74 -11.60
C PHE A 678 4.19 -6.87 -11.51
N ASP A 679 4.69 -7.52 -10.45
CA ASP A 679 6.10 -7.86 -10.25
C ASP A 679 6.63 -8.74 -11.39
N LEU A 680 5.89 -9.77 -11.76
CA LEU A 680 6.27 -10.65 -12.86
C LEU A 680 6.11 -9.97 -14.22
N ALA A 681 4.99 -9.26 -14.44
CA ALA A 681 4.78 -8.54 -15.70
C ALA A 681 5.90 -7.52 -15.97
N SER A 682 6.28 -6.73 -14.95
CA SER A 682 7.38 -5.78 -15.09
C SER A 682 8.74 -6.46 -15.31
N ALA A 683 8.99 -7.61 -14.68
CA ALA A 683 10.24 -8.36 -14.90
C ALA A 683 10.35 -8.90 -16.34
N GLU A 684 9.27 -9.44 -16.89
CA GLU A 684 9.20 -9.92 -18.28
C GLU A 684 9.48 -8.79 -19.29
N ILE A 685 8.85 -7.63 -19.10
CA ILE A 685 9.05 -6.47 -19.97
C ILE A 685 10.49 -5.94 -19.84
N TYR A 686 11.02 -5.90 -18.63
CA TYR A 686 12.40 -5.46 -18.40
C TYR A 686 13.38 -6.35 -19.15
N GLU A 687 13.23 -7.66 -19.06
CA GLU A 687 14.08 -8.64 -19.76
C GLU A 687 13.95 -8.50 -21.27
N LEU A 688 12.73 -8.36 -21.80
CA LEU A 688 12.50 -8.14 -23.22
C LEU A 688 13.24 -6.89 -23.72
N VAL A 689 13.12 -5.78 -23.00
CA VAL A 689 13.70 -4.50 -23.45
C VAL A 689 15.20 -4.46 -23.25
N TRP A 690 15.66 -4.82 -22.04
CA TRP A 690 17.08 -4.69 -21.70
C TRP A 690 17.94 -5.72 -22.45
N SER A 691 17.61 -7.00 -22.25
CA SER A 691 18.42 -8.10 -22.76
C SER A 691 18.11 -8.40 -24.22
N ASN A 692 16.84 -8.70 -24.55
CA ASN A 692 16.53 -9.17 -25.90
C ASN A 692 16.62 -8.05 -26.94
N PHE A 693 16.03 -6.88 -26.66
CA PHE A 693 16.02 -5.79 -27.64
C PHE A 693 17.33 -5.00 -27.64
N CYS A 694 17.77 -4.46 -26.49
CA CYS A 694 18.91 -3.56 -26.46
C CYS A 694 20.25 -4.29 -26.59
N ASP A 695 20.46 -5.40 -25.89
CA ASP A 695 21.75 -6.07 -25.84
C ASP A 695 21.98 -7.04 -27.04
N TRP A 696 20.86 -7.52 -27.64
CA TRP A 696 20.97 -8.44 -28.79
C TRP A 696 20.37 -7.89 -30.07
N TYR A 697 19.08 -7.55 -30.12
CA TYR A 697 18.42 -7.18 -31.38
C TYR A 697 19.03 -5.94 -32.02
N ILE A 698 19.33 -4.91 -31.24
CA ILE A 698 20.01 -3.70 -31.71
C ILE A 698 21.42 -4.04 -32.22
N GLU A 699 22.18 -4.85 -31.47
CA GLU A 699 23.55 -5.21 -31.87
C GLU A 699 23.59 -6.07 -33.16
N PHE A 700 22.65 -7.00 -33.29
CA PHE A 700 22.49 -7.76 -34.54
C PHE A 700 22.16 -6.84 -35.71
N ASN A 701 21.22 -5.94 -35.55
CA ASN A 701 20.83 -4.99 -36.62
C ASN A 701 21.93 -4.01 -36.96
N LYS A 702 22.81 -3.59 -36.04
CA LYS A 702 24.00 -2.78 -36.36
C LYS A 702 24.87 -3.49 -37.41
N VAL A 703 25.20 -4.72 -37.15
CA VAL A 703 26.07 -5.51 -38.05
C VAL A 703 25.35 -5.84 -39.37
N ALA A 704 24.05 -6.19 -39.30
CA ALA A 704 23.26 -6.48 -40.48
C ALA A 704 23.12 -5.26 -41.40
N ILE A 705 22.92 -4.06 -40.86
CA ILE A 705 22.83 -2.80 -41.60
C ILE A 705 24.20 -2.45 -42.20
N GLN A 706 25.30 -2.63 -41.47
CA GLN A 706 26.67 -2.39 -41.98
C GLN A 706 27.05 -3.32 -43.14
N ASN A 707 26.54 -4.56 -43.14
CA ASN A 707 26.83 -5.58 -44.13
C ASN A 707 25.73 -5.68 -45.21
N SER A 708 24.76 -4.77 -45.22
CA SER A 708 23.69 -4.79 -46.23
C SER A 708 24.20 -4.49 -47.61
N GLU A 709 23.75 -5.26 -48.58
CA GLU A 709 24.22 -5.19 -49.98
C GLU A 709 23.58 -4.05 -50.78
N ASP A 710 22.35 -3.67 -50.40
CA ASP A 710 21.61 -2.62 -51.10
C ASP A 710 20.70 -1.79 -50.18
N ALA A 711 20.17 -0.67 -50.71
CA ALA A 711 19.30 0.24 -50.01
C ALA A 711 17.95 -0.39 -49.58
N ASN A 712 17.43 -1.37 -50.31
CA ASN A 712 16.18 -2.04 -50.01
C ASN A 712 16.33 -2.93 -48.79
N GLN A 713 17.42 -3.69 -48.72
CA GLN A 713 17.76 -4.49 -47.56
C GLN A 713 17.95 -3.62 -46.31
N THR A 714 18.67 -2.51 -46.44
CA THR A 714 18.84 -1.52 -45.36
C THR A 714 17.51 -0.96 -44.90
N ASN A 715 16.64 -0.53 -45.81
CA ASN A 715 15.32 -0.02 -45.52
C ASN A 715 14.45 -1.06 -44.80
N ASN A 716 14.49 -2.31 -45.21
CA ASN A 716 13.76 -3.40 -44.57
C ASN A 716 14.21 -3.64 -43.12
N LEU A 717 15.52 -3.65 -42.85
CA LEU A 717 16.07 -3.76 -41.50
C LEU A 717 15.61 -2.59 -40.59
N ILE A 718 15.69 -1.36 -41.10
CA ILE A 718 15.24 -0.15 -40.35
C ILE A 718 13.74 -0.20 -40.12
N GLY A 719 12.93 -0.58 -41.11
CA GLY A 719 11.48 -0.72 -40.95
C GLY A 719 11.11 -1.76 -39.88
N ASN A 720 11.81 -2.87 -39.83
CA ASN A 720 11.66 -3.89 -38.79
C ASN A 720 12.08 -3.39 -37.40
N LEU A 721 13.14 -2.59 -37.29
CA LEU A 721 13.53 -1.94 -36.02
C LEU A 721 12.44 -1.02 -35.52
N ILE A 722 11.87 -0.18 -36.38
CA ILE A 722 10.78 0.75 -36.05
C ILE A 722 9.56 -0.04 -35.55
N THR A 723 9.12 -1.05 -36.30
CA THR A 723 7.92 -1.83 -35.99
C THR A 723 8.05 -2.60 -34.68
N ASN A 724 9.19 -3.26 -34.46
CA ASN A 724 9.40 -4.02 -33.22
C ASN A 724 9.56 -3.10 -32.01
N PHE A 725 10.20 -1.93 -32.17
CA PHE A 725 10.28 -0.94 -31.10
C PHE A 725 8.92 -0.35 -30.74
N TYR A 726 8.06 -0.07 -31.73
CA TYR A 726 6.69 0.39 -31.48
C TYR A 726 5.89 -0.65 -30.68
N SER A 727 5.96 -1.93 -31.03
CA SER A 727 5.29 -3.00 -30.26
C SER A 727 5.82 -3.12 -28.83
N ILE A 728 7.11 -2.84 -28.60
CA ILE A 728 7.68 -2.76 -27.25
C ILE A 728 7.11 -1.56 -26.48
N LEU A 729 6.91 -0.41 -27.12
CA LEU A 729 6.29 0.76 -26.50
C LEU A 729 4.84 0.47 -26.11
N GLU A 730 4.08 -0.31 -26.91
CA GLU A 730 2.72 -0.76 -26.58
C GLU A 730 2.71 -1.61 -25.31
N LEU A 731 3.64 -2.54 -25.15
CA LEU A 731 3.75 -3.37 -23.92
C LEU A 731 4.13 -2.54 -22.68
N LEU A 732 5.00 -1.56 -22.86
CA LEU A 732 5.46 -0.70 -21.78
C LEU A 732 4.42 0.33 -21.32
N HIS A 733 3.50 0.74 -22.21
CA HIS A 733 2.65 1.92 -21.99
C HIS A 733 1.82 1.86 -20.70
N PRO A 734 1.19 0.75 -20.29
CA PRO A 734 0.49 0.69 -19.00
C PRO A 734 1.40 0.95 -17.79
N PHE A 735 2.68 0.66 -17.91
CA PHE A 735 3.67 0.80 -16.84
C PHE A 735 4.41 2.14 -16.87
N MET A 736 4.76 2.63 -18.05
CA MET A 736 5.60 3.81 -18.29
C MET A 736 4.94 4.71 -19.35
N PRO A 737 3.82 5.37 -19.03
CA PRO A 737 2.99 6.03 -20.05
C PRO A 737 3.65 7.24 -20.70
N PHE A 738 4.50 7.98 -19.98
CA PHE A 738 5.05 9.23 -20.50
C PHE A 738 6.16 9.02 -21.53
N ILE A 739 7.15 8.20 -21.20
CA ILE A 739 8.26 7.93 -22.15
C ILE A 739 7.75 7.22 -23.40
N THR A 740 6.77 6.33 -23.25
CA THR A 740 6.23 5.57 -24.39
C THR A 740 5.40 6.48 -25.31
N GLU A 741 4.60 7.38 -24.77
CA GLU A 741 3.83 8.36 -25.53
C GLU A 741 4.75 9.30 -26.32
N GLU A 742 5.76 9.85 -25.65
CA GLU A 742 6.74 10.75 -26.30
C GLU A 742 7.49 10.03 -27.41
N LEU A 743 7.97 8.80 -27.14
CA LEU A 743 8.74 8.06 -28.13
C LEU A 743 7.88 7.56 -29.30
N SER A 744 6.62 7.19 -29.08
CA SER A 744 5.71 6.80 -30.15
C SER A 744 5.46 7.96 -31.11
N SER A 745 5.26 9.18 -30.59
CA SER A 745 5.07 10.39 -31.39
C SER A 745 6.31 10.71 -32.23
N LYS A 746 7.50 10.62 -31.61
CA LYS A 746 8.77 10.81 -32.31
C LYS A 746 9.00 9.73 -33.37
N LEU A 747 8.66 8.48 -33.07
CA LEU A 747 8.83 7.34 -34.00
C LEU A 747 7.91 7.47 -35.21
N ALA A 748 6.65 7.87 -35.02
CA ALA A 748 5.70 8.12 -36.11
C ALA A 748 6.23 9.22 -37.06
N ASN A 749 6.75 10.32 -36.51
CA ASN A 749 7.38 11.39 -37.29
C ASN A 749 8.60 10.90 -38.07
N LEU A 750 9.46 10.08 -37.46
CA LEU A 750 10.62 9.47 -38.12
C LEU A 750 10.21 8.51 -39.25
N ALA A 751 9.19 7.70 -39.00
CA ALA A 751 8.64 6.77 -39.98
C ALA A 751 7.83 7.45 -41.07
N LYS A 752 7.57 8.76 -40.97
CA LYS A 752 6.72 9.56 -41.90
C LYS A 752 5.32 8.98 -42.05
N VAL A 753 4.78 8.43 -40.97
CA VAL A 753 3.42 7.90 -40.86
C VAL A 753 2.58 8.81 -39.96
N GLU A 754 1.29 8.88 -40.27
CA GLU A 754 0.36 9.60 -39.39
C GLU A 754 0.22 8.84 -38.07
N LYS A 755 0.35 9.56 -36.95
CA LYS A 755 0.11 8.99 -35.63
C LYS A 755 -1.41 8.86 -35.44
N LEU A 756 -1.90 7.64 -35.29
CA LEU A 756 -3.30 7.34 -35.04
C LEU A 756 -3.59 7.40 -33.53
N GLY A 757 -3.97 8.58 -33.03
CA GLY A 757 -4.35 8.74 -31.60
C GLY A 757 -3.21 8.64 -30.60
N PHE A 758 -3.57 8.42 -29.34
CA PHE A 758 -2.63 8.22 -28.23
C PHE A 758 -2.27 6.74 -28.08
N MET A 759 -1.12 6.46 -27.43
CA MET A 759 -0.65 5.08 -27.23
C MET A 759 -1.69 4.18 -26.54
N VAL A 760 -2.45 4.72 -25.61
CA VAL A 760 -3.51 3.98 -24.90
C VAL A 760 -4.66 3.51 -25.82
N GLU A 761 -4.77 4.09 -27.02
CA GLU A 761 -5.76 3.74 -28.05
C GLU A 761 -5.20 2.76 -29.09
N SER A 762 -3.89 2.49 -29.11
CA SER A 762 -3.25 1.66 -30.13
C SER A 762 -3.51 0.15 -29.99
N GLY A 763 -3.99 -0.30 -28.83
CA GLY A 763 -4.13 -1.69 -28.46
C GLY A 763 -2.94 -2.22 -27.65
N PHE A 764 -3.17 -3.31 -26.92
CA PHE A 764 -2.11 -3.95 -26.14
C PHE A 764 -1.40 -5.01 -26.98
N ALA A 765 -0.28 -4.64 -27.55
CA ALA A 765 0.62 -5.43 -28.39
C ALA A 765 -0.10 -6.38 -29.36
N HIS A 766 -0.27 -5.93 -30.58
CA HIS A 766 -0.86 -6.77 -31.65
C HIS A 766 -0.07 -8.08 -31.80
N SER A 767 -0.75 -9.20 -31.60
CA SER A 767 -0.15 -10.52 -31.63
C SER A 767 0.50 -10.84 -32.97
N ARG A 768 1.82 -10.86 -33.03
CA ARG A 768 2.52 -11.60 -34.07
C ARG A 768 2.50 -13.09 -33.72
N ALA A 769 2.47 -13.96 -34.73
CA ALA A 769 2.51 -15.38 -34.47
C ALA A 769 3.87 -15.78 -33.83
N SER A 770 3.85 -16.59 -32.78
CA SER A 770 5.06 -17.20 -32.23
C SER A 770 5.75 -18.10 -33.28
N ASN A 771 7.04 -17.91 -33.42
CA ASN A 771 7.88 -18.77 -34.28
C ASN A 771 8.95 -19.47 -33.43
N LYS A 772 8.53 -20.54 -32.73
CA LYS A 772 9.42 -21.30 -31.84
C LYS A 772 10.70 -21.81 -32.54
N LYS A 773 10.60 -22.11 -33.83
CA LYS A 773 11.76 -22.56 -34.58
C LYS A 773 12.82 -21.44 -34.72
N THR A 774 12.39 -20.26 -35.10
CA THR A 774 13.28 -19.10 -35.23
C THR A 774 13.83 -18.68 -33.84
N GLU A 775 13.03 -18.79 -32.80
CA GLU A 775 13.49 -18.53 -31.42
C GLU A 775 14.67 -19.47 -31.07
N GLN A 776 14.48 -20.77 -31.23
CA GLN A 776 15.51 -21.78 -30.94
C GLN A 776 16.79 -21.53 -31.75
N GLN A 777 16.63 -21.19 -33.02
CA GLN A 777 17.79 -20.96 -33.90
C GLN A 777 18.60 -19.73 -33.46
N LEU A 778 17.95 -18.63 -33.15
CA LEU A 778 18.66 -17.42 -32.75
C LEU A 778 19.16 -17.46 -31.30
N ASP A 779 18.42 -18.10 -30.40
CA ASP A 779 18.85 -18.34 -29.03
C ASP A 779 20.12 -19.21 -28.99
N GLU A 780 20.27 -20.18 -29.92
CA GLU A 780 21.51 -20.97 -30.09
C GLU A 780 22.68 -20.10 -30.58
N ILE A 781 22.43 -19.20 -31.55
CA ILE A 781 23.44 -18.22 -31.99
C ILE A 781 23.88 -17.32 -30.82
N ILE A 782 22.93 -16.86 -30.02
CA ILE A 782 23.19 -16.04 -28.82
C ILE A 782 24.04 -16.83 -27.81
N SER A 783 23.74 -18.13 -27.64
CA SER A 783 24.51 -19.03 -26.77
C SER A 783 25.95 -19.17 -27.22
N ILE A 784 26.18 -19.39 -28.54
CA ILE A 784 27.50 -19.44 -29.12
C ILE A 784 28.27 -18.13 -28.89
N ILE A 785 27.68 -16.98 -29.21
CA ILE A 785 28.34 -15.67 -29.04
C ILE A 785 28.63 -15.40 -27.55
N SER A 786 27.73 -15.79 -26.65
CA SER A 786 27.92 -15.64 -25.22
C SER A 786 29.05 -16.51 -24.67
N ALA A 787 29.15 -17.75 -25.17
CA ALA A 787 30.25 -18.65 -24.84
C ALA A 787 31.60 -18.08 -25.33
N LEU A 788 31.66 -17.53 -26.55
CA LEU A 788 32.85 -16.86 -27.07
C LEU A 788 33.24 -15.62 -26.25
N ARG A 789 32.25 -14.80 -25.81
CA ARG A 789 32.50 -13.65 -24.91
C ARG A 789 33.05 -14.11 -23.56
N ALA A 790 32.55 -15.22 -23.02
CA ALA A 790 33.03 -15.79 -21.75
C ALA A 790 34.50 -16.30 -21.94
N ILE A 791 34.79 -17.05 -23.00
CA ILE A 791 36.14 -17.49 -23.31
C ILE A 791 37.12 -16.31 -23.41
N ARG A 792 36.73 -15.22 -24.09
CA ARG A 792 37.53 -13.99 -24.17
C ARG A 792 37.78 -13.33 -22.82
N ALA A 793 36.76 -13.32 -21.93
CA ALA A 793 36.88 -12.75 -20.59
C ALA A 793 37.84 -13.56 -19.71
N GLU A 794 37.83 -14.88 -19.87
CA GLU A 794 38.71 -15.80 -19.14
C GLU A 794 40.14 -15.78 -19.67
N ASN A 795 40.35 -15.45 -20.98
CA ASN A 795 41.64 -15.48 -21.66
C ASN A 795 42.02 -14.09 -22.18
N GLN A 796 42.76 -13.34 -21.36
CA GLN A 796 43.09 -11.94 -21.65
C GLN A 796 43.92 -11.77 -22.95
N ASN A 797 44.70 -12.75 -23.32
CA ASN A 797 45.57 -12.73 -24.47
C ASN A 797 44.80 -12.67 -25.80
N ILE A 798 43.60 -13.23 -25.83
CA ILE A 798 42.76 -13.23 -27.04
C ILE A 798 41.60 -12.23 -26.96
N LYS A 799 41.60 -11.39 -25.94
CA LYS A 799 40.46 -10.46 -25.62
C LYS A 799 40.09 -9.54 -26.79
N ASN A 800 41.08 -9.07 -27.52
CA ASN A 800 40.89 -8.10 -28.60
C ASN A 800 41.21 -8.70 -30.00
N GLU A 801 41.68 -9.91 -30.05
CA GLU A 801 42.11 -10.55 -31.29
C GLU A 801 40.90 -10.96 -32.15
N ILE A 802 41.09 -11.02 -33.47
CA ILE A 802 40.13 -11.62 -34.40
C ILE A 802 40.40 -13.12 -34.40
N LEU A 803 39.38 -13.93 -34.10
CA LEU A 803 39.53 -15.39 -33.90
C LEU A 803 38.92 -16.16 -35.07
N ASN A 804 39.45 -17.35 -35.31
CA ASN A 804 38.77 -18.38 -36.11
C ASN A 804 37.97 -19.28 -35.17
N LEU A 805 36.74 -19.63 -35.54
CA LEU A 805 35.87 -20.52 -34.78
C LEU A 805 35.65 -21.82 -35.57
N ILE A 806 35.98 -22.95 -34.94
CA ILE A 806 35.59 -24.25 -35.43
C ILE A 806 34.43 -24.76 -34.55
N ILE A 807 33.36 -25.22 -35.19
CA ILE A 807 32.23 -25.90 -34.55
C ILE A 807 32.26 -27.38 -34.96
N SER A 808 32.17 -28.31 -33.98
CA SER A 808 32.16 -29.73 -34.31
C SER A 808 30.96 -30.13 -35.17
N ASN A 809 31.12 -31.13 -36.03
CA ASN A 809 30.05 -31.62 -36.92
C ASN A 809 28.90 -32.30 -36.16
N ASP A 810 28.99 -32.50 -34.85
CA ASP A 810 27.90 -33.01 -34.00
C ASP A 810 26.70 -32.04 -33.98
N LEU A 811 26.92 -30.75 -34.30
CA LEU A 811 25.80 -29.81 -34.48
C LEU A 811 24.95 -30.24 -35.68
N ASN A 812 23.62 -30.23 -35.51
CA ASN A 812 22.70 -30.67 -36.55
C ASN A 812 22.83 -29.80 -37.83
N SER A 813 22.61 -30.43 -38.99
CA SER A 813 22.82 -29.82 -40.31
C SER A 813 21.91 -28.62 -40.58
N GLU A 814 20.72 -28.55 -39.96
CA GLU A 814 19.82 -27.41 -40.07
C GLU A 814 20.45 -26.18 -39.38
N MET A 815 20.97 -26.34 -38.16
CA MET A 815 21.62 -25.28 -37.42
C MET A 815 22.93 -24.82 -38.05
N GLN A 816 23.72 -25.75 -38.61
CA GLN A 816 24.91 -25.44 -39.43
C GLN A 816 24.54 -24.51 -40.60
N SER A 817 23.43 -24.83 -41.33
CA SER A 817 22.95 -23.98 -42.43
C SER A 817 22.48 -22.59 -41.92
N VAL A 818 21.88 -22.50 -40.75
CA VAL A 818 21.45 -21.22 -40.14
C VAL A 818 22.66 -20.37 -39.76
N ILE A 819 23.70 -20.99 -39.16
CA ILE A 819 24.94 -20.30 -38.77
C ILE A 819 25.65 -19.81 -40.04
N SER A 820 25.81 -20.67 -41.09
CA SER A 820 26.44 -20.25 -42.34
C SER A 820 25.74 -19.11 -43.06
N LYS A 821 24.42 -19.08 -43.06
CA LYS A 821 23.62 -17.99 -43.63
C LYS A 821 23.77 -16.68 -42.88
N ASN A 822 24.10 -16.73 -41.59
CA ASN A 822 24.24 -15.58 -40.72
C ASN A 822 25.68 -15.36 -40.24
N GLU A 823 26.66 -15.99 -40.94
CA GLU A 823 28.08 -15.97 -40.58
C GLU A 823 28.62 -14.55 -40.41
N ALA A 824 28.37 -13.66 -41.39
CA ALA A 824 28.84 -12.29 -41.36
C ALA A 824 28.32 -11.51 -40.12
N MET A 825 27.09 -11.79 -39.68
CA MET A 825 26.50 -11.20 -38.49
C MET A 825 27.16 -11.76 -37.20
N ILE A 826 27.34 -13.07 -37.14
CA ILE A 826 27.95 -13.74 -35.97
C ILE A 826 29.40 -13.30 -35.83
N ALA A 827 30.15 -13.35 -36.96
CA ALA A 827 31.54 -12.92 -37.04
C ALA A 827 31.72 -11.46 -36.60
N GLY A 828 30.88 -10.56 -37.10
CA GLY A 828 30.92 -9.13 -36.72
C GLY A 828 30.71 -8.88 -35.21
N ILE A 829 29.81 -9.61 -34.57
CA ILE A 829 29.52 -9.44 -33.12
C ILE A 829 30.59 -10.14 -32.26
N ALA A 830 31.00 -11.33 -32.65
CA ALA A 830 31.96 -12.15 -31.91
C ALA A 830 33.43 -11.83 -32.24
N LYS A 831 33.68 -10.93 -33.22
CA LYS A 831 35.01 -10.59 -33.76
C LYS A 831 35.73 -11.83 -34.29
N LEU A 832 35.08 -12.53 -35.22
CA LEU A 832 35.64 -13.70 -35.88
C LEU A 832 36.09 -13.37 -37.30
N ASP A 833 37.13 -14.05 -37.79
CA ASP A 833 37.54 -14.02 -39.21
C ASP A 833 36.68 -14.98 -40.06
N GLY A 834 36.26 -16.11 -39.47
CA GLY A 834 35.36 -17.10 -40.08
C GLY A 834 34.90 -18.17 -39.11
N ILE A 835 33.95 -18.97 -39.63
CA ILE A 835 33.35 -20.10 -38.91
C ILE A 835 33.50 -21.36 -39.80
N GLU A 836 34.18 -22.39 -39.30
CA GLU A 836 34.35 -23.66 -39.96
C GLU A 836 33.63 -24.79 -39.23
N PHE A 837 33.05 -25.72 -39.96
CA PHE A 837 32.47 -26.93 -39.36
C PHE A 837 33.46 -28.10 -39.60
N SER A 838 34.03 -28.62 -38.52
CA SER A 838 35.06 -29.65 -38.60
C SER A 838 35.23 -30.41 -37.27
N ASP A 839 35.53 -31.69 -37.34
CA ASP A 839 35.86 -32.51 -36.17
C ASP A 839 37.37 -32.54 -35.89
N LYS A 840 38.16 -31.82 -36.69
CA LYS A 840 39.60 -31.68 -36.46
C LYS A 840 39.86 -30.67 -35.35
N ILE A 841 40.44 -31.15 -34.26
CA ILE A 841 40.87 -30.31 -33.14
C ILE A 841 42.35 -29.95 -33.39
N PRO A 842 42.72 -28.67 -33.54
CA PRO A 842 44.13 -28.25 -33.60
C PRO A 842 44.88 -28.64 -32.33
N ALA A 843 46.20 -28.81 -32.44
CA ALA A 843 47.03 -29.20 -31.30
C ALA A 843 46.98 -28.19 -30.15
N GLU A 844 46.87 -26.90 -30.49
CA GLU A 844 46.68 -25.80 -29.56
C GLU A 844 45.33 -25.14 -29.81
N ALA A 845 44.35 -25.40 -28.94
CA ALA A 845 43.01 -24.84 -29.06
C ALA A 845 42.35 -24.71 -27.67
N ILE A 846 41.48 -23.71 -27.53
CA ILE A 846 40.53 -23.63 -26.43
C ILE A 846 39.26 -24.35 -26.86
N GLU A 847 38.82 -25.32 -26.07
CA GLU A 847 37.58 -26.04 -26.32
C GLU A 847 36.51 -25.64 -25.29
N LYS A 848 35.28 -25.40 -25.76
CA LYS A 848 34.10 -25.21 -24.92
C LYS A 848 33.03 -26.18 -25.36
N THR A 849 32.62 -27.06 -24.45
CA THR A 849 31.48 -27.96 -24.71
C THR A 849 30.16 -27.20 -24.55
N MET A 850 29.32 -27.31 -25.57
CA MET A 850 27.94 -26.84 -25.62
C MET A 850 26.98 -28.03 -25.47
N ASP A 851 25.71 -27.83 -25.65
CA ASP A 851 24.72 -28.93 -25.61
C ASP A 851 24.75 -29.75 -26.90
N GLY A 852 25.53 -30.83 -26.86
CA GLY A 852 25.67 -31.79 -27.95
C GLY A 852 26.75 -31.48 -29.02
N TYR A 853 27.55 -30.41 -28.89
CA TYR A 853 28.64 -30.06 -29.81
C TYR A 853 29.73 -29.25 -29.07
N LYS A 854 30.83 -28.94 -29.80
CA LYS A 854 31.95 -28.18 -29.25
C LYS A 854 32.24 -26.94 -30.07
N LEU A 855 32.62 -25.87 -29.34
CA LEU A 855 33.28 -24.68 -29.89
C LEU A 855 34.79 -24.85 -29.69
N ILE A 856 35.56 -24.65 -30.73
CA ILE A 856 37.01 -24.83 -30.74
C ILE A 856 37.64 -23.57 -31.32
N ILE A 857 38.52 -22.93 -30.56
CA ILE A 857 39.25 -21.72 -30.96
C ILE A 857 40.73 -22.10 -31.13
N PRO A 858 41.24 -22.17 -32.38
CA PRO A 858 42.68 -22.37 -32.64
C PRO A 858 43.50 -21.23 -32.03
N LEU A 859 44.61 -21.56 -31.37
CA LEU A 859 45.50 -20.59 -30.75
C LEU A 859 46.79 -20.36 -31.60
N GLU A 860 46.92 -21.10 -32.66
CA GLU A 860 48.08 -21.03 -33.56
C GLU A 860 48.25 -19.60 -34.12
N GLY A 861 49.41 -18.97 -33.83
CA GLY A 861 49.74 -17.62 -34.23
C GLY A 861 49.08 -16.47 -33.41
N LEU A 862 48.27 -16.79 -32.41
CA LEU A 862 47.60 -15.80 -31.53
C LEU A 862 48.30 -15.59 -30.18
N ILE A 863 49.15 -16.52 -29.77
CA ILE A 863 49.86 -16.50 -28.51
C ILE A 863 51.34 -16.54 -28.81
N ASP A 864 52.10 -15.55 -28.29
CA ASP A 864 53.55 -15.67 -28.18
C ASP A 864 53.84 -16.64 -27.01
N PRO A 865 54.42 -17.82 -27.28
CA PRO A 865 54.64 -18.83 -26.24
C PRO A 865 55.57 -18.31 -25.11
N GLU A 866 56.46 -17.36 -25.38
CA GLU A 866 57.35 -16.77 -24.36
C GLU A 866 56.60 -15.77 -23.46
N GLU A 867 55.72 -14.93 -24.05
CA GLU A 867 54.85 -13.99 -23.26
C GLU A 867 53.84 -14.75 -22.40
N GLU A 868 53.23 -15.83 -22.95
CA GLU A 868 52.27 -16.63 -22.21
C GLU A 868 52.93 -17.41 -21.09
N MET A 869 54.12 -17.96 -21.33
CA MET A 869 54.91 -18.60 -20.29
C MET A 869 55.22 -17.65 -19.15
N MET A 870 55.65 -16.43 -19.44
CA MET A 870 55.92 -15.42 -18.42
C MET A 870 54.64 -15.03 -17.64
N ARG A 871 53.50 -14.91 -18.33
CA ARG A 871 52.20 -14.62 -17.70
C ARG A 871 51.77 -15.72 -16.74
N LEU A 872 51.77 -16.99 -17.23
CA LEU A 872 51.39 -18.14 -16.43
C LEU A 872 52.30 -18.33 -15.22
N GLN A 873 53.62 -18.10 -15.38
CA GLN A 873 54.58 -18.15 -14.28
C GLN A 873 54.32 -17.06 -13.25
N LYS A 874 53.95 -15.85 -13.68
CA LYS A 874 53.57 -14.76 -12.78
C LYS A 874 52.29 -15.09 -12.01
N GLU A 875 51.25 -15.59 -12.73
CA GLU A 875 49.98 -15.96 -12.12
C GLU A 875 50.16 -17.14 -11.14
N LEU A 876 51.03 -18.08 -11.46
CA LEU A 876 51.39 -19.17 -10.57
C LEU A 876 52.06 -18.63 -9.28
N ALA A 877 52.99 -17.69 -9.42
CA ALA A 877 53.66 -17.05 -8.28
C ALA A 877 52.67 -16.27 -7.39
N ASP A 878 51.68 -15.60 -7.99
CA ASP A 878 50.64 -14.90 -7.26
C ASP A 878 49.75 -15.88 -6.46
N VAL A 879 49.31 -17.01 -7.11
CA VAL A 879 48.53 -18.06 -6.43
C VAL A 879 49.32 -18.74 -5.32
N GLU A 880 50.60 -18.97 -5.51
CA GLU A 880 51.53 -19.54 -4.49
C GLU A 880 51.69 -18.58 -3.30
N ASN A 881 51.76 -17.27 -3.57
CA ASN A 881 51.81 -16.27 -2.52
C ASN A 881 50.51 -16.19 -1.73
N ASP A 882 49.38 -16.25 -2.42
CA ASP A 882 48.03 -16.31 -1.77
C ASP A 882 47.88 -17.57 -0.91
N LEU A 883 48.28 -18.74 -1.42
CA LEU A 883 48.33 -20.00 -0.66
C LEU A 883 49.19 -19.87 0.60
N LYS A 884 50.35 -19.23 0.48
CA LYS A 884 51.25 -18.99 1.61
C LYS A 884 50.62 -18.10 2.66
N ILE A 885 49.89 -17.05 2.24
CA ILE A 885 49.19 -16.12 3.15
C ILE A 885 48.01 -16.84 3.85
N ILE A 886 47.18 -17.57 3.08
CA ILE A 886 46.02 -18.27 3.64
C ILE A 886 46.49 -19.41 4.58
N ASN A 887 47.47 -20.18 4.20
CA ASN A 887 48.04 -21.25 5.03
C ASN A 887 48.67 -20.71 6.32
N SER A 888 49.34 -19.55 6.27
CA SER A 888 49.90 -18.91 7.44
C SER A 888 48.83 -18.40 8.39
N LYS A 889 47.69 -17.94 7.86
CA LYS A 889 46.50 -17.60 8.66
C LYS A 889 45.89 -18.82 9.33
N LEU A 890 45.74 -19.91 8.61
CA LEU A 890 45.19 -21.18 9.11
C LEU A 890 46.11 -21.86 10.11
N ALA A 891 47.44 -21.67 10.01
CA ALA A 891 48.44 -22.15 10.96
C ALA A 891 48.48 -21.30 12.27
N ASN A 892 47.90 -20.13 12.31
CA ASN A 892 47.85 -19.28 13.50
C ASN A 892 46.76 -19.78 14.47
N GLU A 893 47.21 -20.39 15.57
CA GLU A 893 46.32 -20.91 16.62
C GLU A 893 45.38 -19.84 17.21
N GLN A 894 45.82 -18.59 17.27
CA GLN A 894 44.96 -17.47 17.75
C GLN A 894 43.83 -17.16 16.77
N PHE A 895 44.04 -17.35 15.48
CA PHE A 895 42.97 -17.17 14.48
C PHE A 895 42.01 -18.35 14.50
N THR A 896 42.52 -19.60 14.43
CA THR A 896 41.69 -20.81 14.35
C THR A 896 40.86 -21.08 15.61
N SER A 897 41.33 -20.61 16.78
CA SER A 897 40.62 -20.79 18.06
C SER A 897 39.62 -19.68 18.39
N LYS A 898 39.79 -18.47 17.82
CA LYS A 898 38.93 -17.30 18.13
C LYS A 898 37.95 -16.91 17.01
N ALA A 899 38.20 -17.32 15.78
CA ALA A 899 37.33 -17.01 14.66
C ALA A 899 36.09 -17.93 14.66
N PRO A 900 34.91 -17.44 14.20
CA PRO A 900 33.73 -18.28 14.03
C PRO A 900 34.04 -19.45 13.08
N PRO A 901 33.50 -20.67 13.36
CA PRO A 901 33.77 -21.85 12.53
C PRO A 901 33.48 -21.65 11.04
N ALA A 902 32.46 -20.89 10.69
CA ALA A 902 32.13 -20.56 9.30
C ALA A 902 33.22 -19.77 8.58
N VAL A 903 33.98 -18.94 9.30
CA VAL A 903 35.10 -18.15 8.73
C VAL A 903 36.31 -19.02 8.49
N VAL A 904 36.60 -19.96 9.39
CA VAL A 904 37.69 -20.93 9.24
C VAL A 904 37.44 -21.88 8.06
N GLU A 905 36.19 -22.39 7.93
CA GLU A 905 35.78 -23.22 6.79
C GLU A 905 35.86 -22.47 5.46
N LYS A 906 35.49 -21.18 5.45
CA LYS A 906 35.64 -20.34 4.25
C LYS A 906 37.12 -20.16 3.83
N GLU A 907 38.03 -20.01 4.76
CA GLU A 907 39.46 -19.93 4.44
C GLU A 907 40.03 -21.28 3.98
N LYS A 908 39.57 -22.42 4.53
CA LYS A 908 39.90 -23.74 4.01
C LYS A 908 39.40 -24.00 2.59
N ALA A 909 38.18 -23.56 2.29
CA ALA A 909 37.63 -23.64 0.94
C ALA A 909 38.47 -22.86 -0.07
N LYS A 910 38.98 -21.68 0.30
CA LYS A 910 39.90 -20.89 -0.53
C LYS A 910 41.24 -21.61 -0.80
N VAL A 911 41.74 -22.40 0.16
CA VAL A 911 42.95 -23.21 -0.07
C VAL A 911 42.70 -24.24 -1.15
N LEU A 912 41.58 -24.98 -1.06
CA LEU A 912 41.22 -26.00 -2.05
C LEU A 912 41.04 -25.39 -3.46
N ASP A 913 40.44 -24.22 -3.54
CA ASP A 913 40.24 -23.51 -4.80
C ASP A 913 41.59 -23.03 -5.41
N ALA A 914 42.44 -22.46 -4.59
CA ALA A 914 43.77 -22.00 -4.95
C ALA A 914 44.71 -23.17 -5.32
N GLU A 915 44.64 -24.31 -4.64
CA GLU A 915 45.40 -25.53 -5.00
C GLU A 915 44.94 -26.10 -6.34
N SER A 916 43.61 -26.10 -6.62
CA SER A 916 43.05 -26.51 -7.89
C SER A 916 43.51 -25.59 -9.03
N LYS A 917 43.52 -24.27 -8.77
CA LYS A 917 44.03 -23.28 -9.72
C LYS A 917 45.49 -23.44 -9.97
N LYS A 918 46.31 -23.70 -8.95
CA LYS A 918 47.73 -23.98 -9.02
C LYS A 918 48.01 -25.19 -9.93
N ALA A 919 47.33 -26.32 -9.71
CA ALA A 919 47.51 -27.55 -10.51
C ALA A 919 47.15 -27.34 -11.98
N LEU A 920 46.15 -26.50 -12.28
CA LEU A 920 45.77 -26.12 -13.64
C LEU A 920 46.86 -25.27 -14.31
N LEU A 921 47.40 -24.29 -13.61
CA LEU A 921 48.47 -23.42 -14.09
C LEU A 921 49.77 -24.21 -14.36
N GLU A 922 50.17 -25.11 -13.46
CA GLU A 922 51.32 -26.01 -13.63
C GLU A 922 51.17 -26.91 -14.85
N LYS A 923 49.95 -27.45 -15.07
CA LYS A 923 49.64 -28.26 -16.23
C LYS A 923 49.69 -27.45 -17.54
N SER A 924 49.28 -26.19 -17.51
CA SER A 924 49.34 -25.28 -18.65
C SER A 924 50.78 -24.87 -18.98
N ILE A 925 51.59 -24.59 -17.97
CA ILE A 925 53.00 -24.29 -18.13
C ILE A 925 53.77 -25.51 -18.69
N ALA A 926 53.43 -26.71 -18.22
CA ALA A 926 54.04 -27.96 -18.72
C ALA A 926 53.72 -28.24 -20.20
N LYS A 927 52.60 -27.79 -20.70
CA LYS A 927 52.21 -27.91 -22.12
C LYS A 927 52.98 -26.93 -23.05
N LEU A 928 53.46 -25.81 -22.50
CA LEU A 928 54.20 -24.79 -23.25
C LEU A 928 55.72 -24.99 -23.17
N GLN A 929 56.20 -25.96 -22.41
CA GLN A 929 57.62 -26.35 -22.38
C GLN A 929 57.90 -27.27 -23.56
N PRO A 930 58.95 -27.02 -24.41
CA PRO A 930 59.24 -27.77 -25.56
C PRO A 930 59.61 -29.23 -25.29
#